data_9e3209eeeb0d733473197fbee7c49726
#
_entry.id   9e3209eeeb0d733473197fbee7c49726
#
_cell.length_a   1.000
_cell.length_b   1.000
_cell.length_c   1.000
_cell.angle_alpha   90.00
_cell.angle_beta   90.00
_cell.angle_gamma   90.00
#
_symmetry.space_group_name_H-M   'P 1'
#
loop_
_entity.id
_entity.type
_entity.pdbx_description
1 polymer ?
#
loop_
_entity_poly.entity_id
_entity_poly.type
_entity_poly.pdbx_seq_one_letter_code
_entity_poly.pdbx_strand_id
1 'polypeptide(L)'
;MKMIFFALWGLSLLLILAAAAQLWRAFVRKKEEVTRALAKSLGLLFVSIFCVRLAVGLYLADGALVKEPNGLNLFETALDSAVHSLQTFSMDEGYTDYLFAGRDLWQWMSGSAAAVTLAGMYISLQNLLAPIAGGAILLDLLSNLFPWLRYHLQGGRRKYVFSELNEPAVLLAEDLVRAEQGVRLVGEAAAKGRMAVIFTDAYVDKENEQRAELLARARKLGGICLEDDLRQLRLPGRGRVTYLLMDQDPVANLDAAIALQTDCRALCPKADEIDILVFSQDENAGEILKQAQARLGAGAPVTKVVREDVALAYRLLTQQPLYLPLLNHPAQTLKLLVLGDTLFCREFIRAAYWCGQMSGPEGKPVRLELHLAAQDPETLKNELAMAMPGVQLDAEDPYAAFAFYSIRADGRDLEQLFQKTPALNGCAYAVVDLGADGCSLDAARWLQRRLDLNALTNPTRTFVNYLIRDPHLCWALNEKQRTEWCSCRAFGSEKEQFSVENVFAPVLEQRAFDVNAHHNPDDWKKFQQDEYKRRSSMAVVVHAGYKLFSAAPKLLNPENGQPCCEGTQARAAVQKNKALLAWQEHRRWSAYTLSIGYRCPTAQELAHYMLADPDKRDAKQEHLRLHPCLVDSRPGEGAIRPEDWAAAEREDFDDLDNFSLKFHHLLRCKLPDAWAELEARRAEADNVIGQWLYGPEAGAWAGCVRDMYGCRAELEQLGLSRDAAMLAVPTDFKQWDYEMLSVIPEYLGMRPQKES
;
A
#
# COMPACT_ATOMS: atom_id res chain seq x y z
N MET A 1 12.89 -10.04 -71.32
CA MET A 1 11.55 -9.91 -70.74
C MET A 1 11.29 -11.04 -69.72
N LYS A 2 11.19 -12.35 -70.11
CA LYS A 2 10.90 -13.42 -69.13
C LYS A 2 11.79 -13.40 -67.90
N MET A 3 13.10 -13.17 -68.04
CA MET A 3 14.01 -13.07 -66.88
C MET A 3 13.69 -11.92 -65.95
N ILE A 4 13.23 -10.79 -66.41
CA ILE A 4 12.85 -9.64 -65.60
C ILE A 4 11.58 -9.99 -64.78
N PHE A 5 10.62 -10.64 -65.40
CA PHE A 5 9.40 -11.07 -64.71
C PHE A 5 9.70 -12.11 -63.60
N PHE A 6 10.54 -13.11 -63.89
CA PHE A 6 10.98 -14.06 -62.89
C PHE A 6 11.73 -13.36 -61.73
N ALA A 7 12.59 -12.37 -62.05
CA ALA A 7 13.29 -11.61 -61.03
C ALA A 7 12.36 -10.78 -60.13
N LEU A 8 11.36 -10.09 -60.70
CA LEU A 8 10.40 -9.31 -59.97
C LEU A 8 9.51 -10.19 -59.04
N TRP A 9 9.06 -11.35 -59.54
CA TRP A 9 8.29 -12.31 -58.73
C TRP A 9 9.16 -12.94 -57.65
N GLY A 10 10.39 -13.31 -57.94
CA GLY A 10 11.36 -13.84 -56.99
C GLY A 10 11.67 -12.83 -55.87
N LEU A 11 11.87 -11.57 -56.23
CA LEU A 11 12.08 -10.48 -55.29
C LEU A 11 10.82 -10.28 -54.40
N SER A 12 9.64 -10.27 -55.00
CA SER A 12 8.38 -10.16 -54.28
C SER A 12 8.23 -11.26 -53.22
N LEU A 13 8.50 -12.51 -53.59
CA LEU A 13 8.43 -13.66 -52.66
C LEU A 13 9.43 -13.53 -51.52
N LEU A 14 10.68 -13.12 -51.81
CA LEU A 14 11.69 -12.89 -50.78
C LEU A 14 11.29 -11.79 -49.82
N LEU A 15 10.67 -10.72 -50.30
CA LEU A 15 10.19 -9.60 -49.46
C LEU A 15 9.05 -10.02 -48.51
N ILE A 16 8.09 -10.82 -49.01
CA ILE A 16 7.02 -11.35 -48.14
C ILE A 16 7.58 -12.29 -47.06
N LEU A 17 8.52 -13.17 -47.41
CA LEU A 17 9.17 -14.03 -46.47
C LEU A 17 9.98 -13.25 -45.41
N ALA A 18 10.66 -12.20 -45.84
CA ALA A 18 11.37 -11.28 -44.95
C ALA A 18 10.39 -10.53 -43.99
N ALA A 19 9.26 -10.07 -44.50
CA ALA A 19 8.21 -9.44 -43.68
C ALA A 19 7.64 -10.44 -42.64
N ALA A 20 7.32 -11.65 -43.07
CA ALA A 20 6.86 -12.72 -42.18
C ALA A 20 7.89 -13.09 -41.09
N ALA A 21 9.18 -13.20 -41.49
CA ALA A 21 10.26 -13.48 -40.53
C ALA A 21 10.48 -12.33 -39.54
N GLN A 22 10.33 -11.09 -39.96
CA GLN A 22 10.41 -9.93 -39.05
C GLN A 22 9.24 -9.93 -38.05
N LEU A 23 8.01 -10.17 -38.50
CA LEU A 23 6.84 -10.28 -37.62
C LEU A 23 6.98 -11.44 -36.64
N TRP A 24 7.44 -12.60 -37.12
CA TRP A 24 7.70 -13.76 -36.26
C TRP A 24 8.76 -13.48 -35.19
N ARG A 25 9.86 -12.86 -35.56
CA ARG A 25 10.91 -12.45 -34.60
C ARG A 25 10.40 -11.45 -33.56
N ALA A 26 9.60 -10.47 -33.97
CA ALA A 26 9.02 -9.48 -33.07
C ALA A 26 7.98 -10.11 -32.13
N PHE A 27 7.17 -11.05 -32.62
CA PHE A 27 6.22 -11.79 -31.82
C PHE A 27 6.88 -12.66 -30.74
N VAL A 28 8.03 -13.25 -31.04
CA VAL A 28 8.79 -14.12 -30.12
C VAL A 28 9.66 -13.30 -29.14
N ARG A 29 10.14 -12.10 -29.51
CA ARG A 29 11.20 -11.38 -28.77
C ARG A 29 10.77 -10.27 -27.82
N LYS A 30 9.60 -9.76 -27.83
CA LYS A 30 9.00 -8.76 -26.92
C LYS A 30 8.28 -7.61 -27.63
N LYS A 31 7.24 -7.11 -26.96
CA LYS A 31 6.25 -6.13 -27.40
C LYS A 31 6.76 -4.78 -27.94
N GLU A 32 7.95 -4.33 -27.55
CA GLU A 32 8.51 -3.02 -27.95
C GLU A 32 9.02 -2.96 -29.41
N GLU A 33 9.42 -4.10 -29.94
CA GLU A 33 9.86 -4.19 -31.32
C GLU A 33 8.73 -4.41 -32.32
N VAL A 34 7.52 -4.72 -31.84
CA VAL A 34 6.39 -5.11 -32.71
C VAL A 34 5.95 -3.96 -33.61
N THR A 35 5.83 -2.73 -33.09
CA THR A 35 5.39 -1.57 -33.90
C THR A 35 6.40 -1.22 -34.99
N ARG A 36 7.70 -1.24 -34.66
CA ARG A 36 8.77 -1.02 -35.62
C ARG A 36 8.87 -2.15 -36.64
N ALA A 37 8.68 -3.39 -36.23
CA ALA A 37 8.66 -4.55 -37.08
C ALA A 37 7.42 -4.53 -38.01
N LEU A 38 6.26 -4.13 -37.51
CA LEU A 38 5.02 -3.96 -38.26
C LEU A 38 5.21 -2.90 -39.38
N ALA A 39 5.74 -1.72 -39.06
CA ALA A 39 6.00 -0.67 -40.02
C ALA A 39 7.00 -1.11 -41.12
N LYS A 40 8.09 -1.81 -40.73
CA LYS A 40 9.04 -2.38 -41.68
C LYS A 40 8.43 -3.48 -42.55
N SER A 41 7.62 -4.35 -41.95
CA SER A 41 6.94 -5.43 -42.67
C SER A 41 5.90 -4.91 -43.64
N LEU A 42 5.21 -3.79 -43.30
CA LEU A 42 4.33 -3.09 -44.23
C LEU A 42 5.08 -2.54 -45.45
N GLY A 43 6.21 -1.87 -45.22
CA GLY A 43 7.06 -1.38 -46.31
C GLY A 43 7.51 -2.51 -47.23
N LEU A 44 7.92 -3.67 -46.65
CA LEU A 44 8.28 -4.85 -47.41
C LEU A 44 7.10 -5.45 -48.20
N LEU A 45 5.92 -5.48 -47.60
CA LEU A 45 4.68 -5.96 -48.23
C LEU A 45 4.29 -5.02 -49.40
N PHE A 46 4.38 -3.69 -49.19
CA PHE A 46 4.13 -2.72 -50.25
C PHE A 46 5.07 -2.93 -51.43
N VAL A 47 6.38 -3.03 -51.20
CA VAL A 47 7.37 -3.25 -52.26
C VAL A 47 7.15 -4.60 -52.94
N SER A 48 6.73 -5.63 -52.20
CA SER A 48 6.39 -6.95 -52.74
C SER A 48 5.20 -6.85 -53.70
N ILE A 49 4.10 -6.18 -53.30
CA ILE A 49 2.93 -5.95 -54.17
C ILE A 49 3.30 -5.14 -55.38
N PHE A 50 4.10 -4.08 -55.20
CA PHE A 50 4.58 -3.24 -56.29
C PHE A 50 5.37 -4.03 -57.33
N CYS A 51 6.26 -4.96 -56.91
CA CYS A 51 7.01 -5.81 -57.85
C CYS A 51 6.08 -6.67 -58.73
N VAL A 52 5.03 -7.24 -58.15
CA VAL A 52 4.07 -8.07 -58.89
C VAL A 52 3.20 -7.22 -59.81
N ARG A 53 2.71 -6.07 -59.31
CA ARG A 53 1.91 -5.13 -60.10
C ARG A 53 2.71 -4.55 -61.26
N LEU A 54 3.98 -4.23 -61.04
CA LEU A 54 4.90 -3.77 -62.10
C LEU A 54 5.14 -4.88 -63.16
N ALA A 55 5.33 -6.12 -62.75
CA ALA A 55 5.47 -7.24 -63.67
C ALA A 55 4.22 -7.43 -64.53
N VAL A 56 3.03 -7.36 -63.94
CA VAL A 56 1.75 -7.46 -64.65
C VAL A 56 1.52 -6.25 -65.56
N GLY A 57 1.80 -5.03 -65.04
CA GLY A 57 1.69 -3.81 -65.84
C GLY A 57 2.60 -3.81 -67.07
N LEU A 58 3.86 -4.22 -66.91
CA LEU A 58 4.80 -4.40 -68.01
C LEU A 58 4.37 -5.46 -69.03
N TYR A 59 3.71 -6.53 -68.56
CA TYR A 59 3.14 -7.57 -69.43
C TYR A 59 1.96 -7.02 -70.25
N LEU A 60 1.04 -6.30 -69.63
CA LEU A 60 -0.10 -5.71 -70.32
C LEU A 60 0.33 -4.61 -71.30
N ALA A 61 1.40 -3.88 -70.99
CA ALA A 61 1.96 -2.85 -71.85
C ALA A 61 2.86 -3.42 -72.96
N ASP A 62 3.12 -4.72 -72.98
CA ASP A 62 4.11 -5.37 -73.87
C ASP A 62 3.84 -5.10 -75.35
N GLY A 63 2.57 -4.95 -75.76
CA GLY A 63 2.20 -4.59 -77.16
C GLY A 63 2.67 -3.19 -77.59
N ALA A 64 2.81 -2.24 -76.69
CA ALA A 64 3.26 -0.88 -76.93
C ALA A 64 4.78 -0.67 -76.66
N LEU A 65 5.30 -1.33 -75.64
CA LEU A 65 6.70 -1.23 -75.17
C LEU A 65 7.68 -1.98 -76.09
N VAL A 66 7.22 -3.01 -76.79
CA VAL A 66 8.07 -3.78 -77.76
C VAL A 66 8.31 -3.01 -79.03
N LYS A 67 7.41 -2.10 -79.48
CA LYS A 67 7.54 -1.32 -80.72
C LYS A 67 8.37 -0.05 -80.57
N GLU A 68 8.26 0.63 -79.42
CA GLU A 68 9.09 1.81 -79.10
C GLU A 68 9.32 1.91 -77.60
N PRO A 69 10.47 1.51 -77.10
CA PRO A 69 10.76 1.64 -75.63
C PRO A 69 10.99 3.15 -75.35
N ASN A 70 9.92 3.83 -74.97
CA ASN A 70 9.97 5.22 -74.58
C ASN A 70 10.08 5.26 -73.07
N GLY A 71 11.07 5.92 -72.51
CA GLY A 71 11.28 5.99 -71.02
C GLY A 71 10.12 6.61 -70.28
N LEU A 72 9.25 7.40 -70.97
CA LEU A 72 8.02 7.93 -70.42
C LEU A 72 6.98 6.80 -70.11
N ASN A 73 6.82 5.86 -71.08
CA ASN A 73 5.86 4.77 -70.88
C ASN A 73 6.29 3.82 -69.78
N LEU A 74 7.57 3.60 -69.52
CA LEU A 74 8.06 2.81 -68.41
C LEU A 74 7.83 3.52 -67.09
N PHE A 75 8.01 4.82 -67.03
CA PHE A 75 7.75 5.63 -65.83
C PHE A 75 6.25 5.66 -65.50
N GLU A 76 5.40 5.82 -66.49
CA GLU A 76 3.97 5.84 -66.38
C GLU A 76 3.46 4.48 -65.85
N THR A 77 3.93 3.35 -66.38
CA THR A 77 3.62 2.00 -65.90
C THR A 77 4.09 1.76 -64.46
N ALA A 78 5.26 2.29 -64.11
CA ALA A 78 5.78 2.19 -62.74
C ALA A 78 4.97 3.03 -61.77
N LEU A 79 4.58 4.25 -62.15
CA LEU A 79 3.75 5.13 -61.33
C LEU A 79 2.35 4.52 -61.10
N ASP A 80 1.73 4.03 -62.18
CA ASP A 80 0.44 3.37 -62.16
C ASP A 80 0.49 2.13 -61.24
N SER A 81 1.53 1.30 -61.37
CA SER A 81 1.76 0.15 -60.51
C SER A 81 1.93 0.55 -59.04
N ALA A 82 2.57 1.68 -58.73
CA ALA A 82 2.71 2.19 -57.38
C ALA A 82 1.36 2.66 -56.81
N VAL A 83 0.58 3.39 -57.56
CA VAL A 83 -0.78 3.84 -57.18
C VAL A 83 -1.69 2.66 -56.92
N HIS A 84 -1.74 1.69 -57.80
CA HIS A 84 -2.56 0.49 -57.61
C HIS A 84 -2.03 -0.40 -56.44
N SER A 85 -0.73 -0.39 -56.18
CA SER A 85 -0.20 -1.06 -54.97
C SER A 85 -0.66 -0.40 -53.69
N LEU A 86 -0.78 0.93 -53.63
CA LEU A 86 -1.41 1.64 -52.52
C LEU A 86 -2.89 1.34 -52.39
N GLN A 87 -3.60 1.31 -53.52
CA GLN A 87 -5.05 0.98 -53.53
C GLN A 87 -5.32 -0.42 -53.02
N THR A 88 -4.42 -1.38 -53.18
CA THR A 88 -4.56 -2.74 -52.62
C THR A 88 -4.75 -2.73 -51.10
N PHE A 89 -4.22 -1.74 -50.38
CA PHE A 89 -4.42 -1.60 -48.91
C PHE A 89 -5.82 -1.08 -48.53
N SER A 90 -6.57 -0.54 -49.50
CA SER A 90 -7.95 -0.04 -49.32
C SER A 90 -9.05 -0.90 -49.96
N MET A 91 -8.75 -2.14 -50.34
CA MET A 91 -9.64 -3.05 -51.10
C MET A 91 -9.96 -2.58 -52.48
N ASP A 92 -9.02 -2.78 -53.38
CA ASP A 92 -9.11 -2.41 -54.83
C ASP A 92 -10.24 -3.19 -55.55
N GLU A 93 -11.12 -2.47 -56.20
CA GLU A 93 -12.18 -3.04 -57.04
C GLU A 93 -11.63 -3.75 -58.27
N GLY A 94 -10.43 -3.40 -58.77
CA GLY A 94 -9.74 -4.04 -59.90
C GLY A 94 -9.06 -5.39 -59.63
N TYR A 95 -9.31 -6.00 -58.45
CA TYR A 95 -8.66 -7.24 -58.05
C TYR A 95 -8.85 -8.38 -59.07
N THR A 96 -10.04 -8.54 -59.59
CA THR A 96 -10.40 -9.65 -60.51
C THR A 96 -9.59 -9.57 -61.83
N ASP A 97 -9.50 -8.37 -62.43
CA ASP A 97 -8.76 -8.14 -63.64
C ASP A 97 -7.26 -8.33 -63.46
N TYR A 98 -6.76 -7.83 -62.34
CA TYR A 98 -5.37 -8.04 -61.93
C TYR A 98 -5.01 -9.51 -61.68
N LEU A 99 -5.91 -10.27 -61.06
CA LEU A 99 -5.75 -11.71 -60.86
C LEU A 99 -5.64 -12.47 -62.17
N PHE A 100 -6.54 -12.16 -63.10
CA PHE A 100 -6.54 -12.80 -64.45
C PHE A 100 -5.30 -12.44 -65.23
N ALA A 101 -4.92 -11.17 -65.28
CA ALA A 101 -3.72 -10.71 -65.99
C ALA A 101 -2.44 -11.36 -65.38
N GLY A 102 -2.38 -11.53 -64.06
CA GLY A 102 -1.27 -12.22 -63.39
C GLY A 102 -1.23 -13.72 -63.74
N ARG A 103 -2.37 -14.38 -63.88
CA ARG A 103 -2.45 -15.77 -64.31
C ARG A 103 -2.03 -15.91 -65.80
N ASP A 104 -2.45 -15.01 -66.68
CA ASP A 104 -2.08 -15.00 -68.09
C ASP A 104 -0.60 -14.78 -68.25
N LEU A 105 0.04 -13.85 -67.48
CA LEU A 105 1.48 -13.66 -67.45
C LEU A 105 2.21 -14.96 -67.11
N TRP A 106 1.76 -15.71 -66.05
CA TRP A 106 2.36 -16.98 -65.68
C TRP A 106 2.13 -18.10 -66.67
N GLN A 107 0.94 -18.14 -67.33
CA GLN A 107 0.67 -19.06 -68.45
C GLN A 107 1.66 -18.83 -69.60
N TRP A 108 1.92 -17.56 -69.94
CA TRP A 108 2.86 -17.16 -70.97
C TRP A 108 4.33 -17.46 -70.60
N MET A 109 4.70 -17.26 -69.29
CA MET A 109 6.06 -17.51 -68.84
C MET A 109 6.41 -19.00 -68.73
N SER A 110 5.57 -19.78 -68.10
CA SER A 110 5.85 -21.16 -67.67
C SER A 110 5.13 -22.25 -68.45
N GLY A 111 3.96 -21.96 -69.00
CA GLY A 111 3.06 -22.95 -69.64
C GLY A 111 2.52 -24.01 -68.67
N SER A 112 2.77 -23.89 -67.36
CA SER A 112 2.41 -24.88 -66.35
C SER A 112 1.14 -24.48 -65.61
N ALA A 113 0.12 -25.32 -65.62
CA ALA A 113 -1.13 -25.07 -64.89
C ALA A 113 -0.89 -24.95 -63.38
N ALA A 114 0.04 -25.69 -62.82
CA ALA A 114 0.40 -25.58 -61.37
C ALA A 114 1.01 -24.23 -61.03
N ALA A 115 1.92 -23.71 -61.89
CA ALA A 115 2.53 -22.39 -61.71
C ALA A 115 1.48 -21.25 -61.80
N VAL A 116 0.55 -21.35 -62.72
CA VAL A 116 -0.55 -20.39 -62.89
C VAL A 116 -1.48 -20.40 -61.64
N THR A 117 -1.79 -21.57 -61.11
CA THR A 117 -2.58 -21.71 -59.88
C THR A 117 -1.85 -21.10 -58.67
N LEU A 118 -0.56 -21.39 -58.49
CA LEU A 118 0.26 -20.82 -57.39
C LEU A 118 0.38 -19.32 -57.50
N ALA A 119 0.56 -18.76 -58.72
CA ALA A 119 0.58 -17.33 -58.95
C ALA A 119 -0.76 -16.67 -58.57
N GLY A 120 -1.84 -17.25 -58.97
CA GLY A 120 -3.18 -16.79 -58.59
C GLY A 120 -3.38 -16.80 -57.07
N MET A 121 -3.00 -17.90 -56.38
CA MET A 121 -3.04 -17.97 -54.92
C MET A 121 -2.15 -16.91 -54.26
N TYR A 122 -0.97 -16.64 -54.79
CA TYR A 122 -0.05 -15.65 -54.28
C TYR A 122 -0.62 -14.22 -54.39
N ILE A 123 -1.20 -13.86 -55.53
CA ILE A 123 -1.88 -12.57 -55.75
C ILE A 123 -3.06 -12.43 -54.78
N SER A 124 -3.88 -13.49 -54.61
CA SER A 124 -5.00 -13.48 -53.69
C SER A 124 -4.55 -13.28 -52.26
N LEU A 125 -3.47 -13.94 -51.83
CA LEU A 125 -2.86 -13.77 -50.51
C LEU A 125 -2.39 -12.33 -50.28
N GLN A 126 -1.73 -11.70 -51.26
CA GLN A 126 -1.31 -10.32 -51.12
C GLN A 126 -2.49 -9.35 -50.96
N ASN A 127 -3.56 -9.55 -51.73
CA ASN A 127 -4.77 -8.72 -51.67
C ASN A 127 -5.58 -8.95 -50.37
N LEU A 128 -5.46 -10.10 -49.71
CA LEU A 128 -6.03 -10.36 -48.41
C LEU A 128 -5.21 -9.76 -47.26
N LEU A 129 -3.88 -9.90 -47.34
CA LEU A 129 -2.97 -9.44 -46.28
C LEU A 129 -2.81 -7.92 -46.23
N ALA A 130 -2.85 -7.23 -47.38
CA ALA A 130 -2.64 -5.80 -47.45
C ALA A 130 -3.69 -4.98 -46.66
N PRO A 131 -5.00 -5.17 -46.82
CA PRO A 131 -6.01 -4.45 -46.06
C PRO A 131 -5.96 -4.78 -44.55
N ILE A 132 -5.68 -6.04 -44.19
CA ILE A 132 -5.53 -6.46 -42.80
C ILE A 132 -4.33 -5.74 -42.14
N ALA A 133 -3.20 -5.72 -42.83
CA ALA A 133 -2.01 -5.02 -42.36
C ALA A 133 -2.20 -3.50 -42.29
N GLY A 134 -2.83 -2.90 -43.28
CA GLY A 134 -3.20 -1.49 -43.31
C GLY A 134 -4.15 -1.11 -42.18
N GLY A 135 -5.20 -1.91 -41.98
CA GLY A 135 -6.17 -1.72 -40.92
C GLY A 135 -5.55 -1.85 -39.53
N ALA A 136 -4.65 -2.82 -39.33
CA ALA A 136 -3.97 -3.00 -38.06
C ALA A 136 -3.05 -1.80 -37.69
N ILE A 137 -2.36 -1.24 -38.70
CA ILE A 137 -1.51 -0.05 -38.49
C ILE A 137 -2.37 1.20 -38.31
N LEU A 138 -3.44 1.34 -39.06
CA LEU A 138 -4.36 2.46 -38.88
C LEU A 138 -4.94 2.45 -37.46
N LEU A 139 -5.34 1.27 -36.94
CA LEU A 139 -5.81 1.12 -35.58
C LEU A 139 -4.72 1.42 -34.56
N ASP A 140 -3.46 1.00 -34.77
CA ASP A 140 -2.34 1.31 -33.88
C ASP A 140 -1.98 2.80 -33.90
N LEU A 141 -1.92 3.40 -35.09
CA LEU A 141 -1.73 4.84 -35.27
C LEU A 141 -2.86 5.65 -34.62
N LEU A 142 -4.09 5.27 -34.85
CA LEU A 142 -5.25 5.91 -34.21
C LEU A 142 -5.23 5.71 -32.69
N SER A 143 -4.86 4.54 -32.21
CA SER A 143 -4.80 4.27 -30.76
C SER A 143 -3.69 5.05 -30.05
N ASN A 144 -2.59 5.40 -30.76
CA ASN A 144 -1.48 6.17 -30.22
C ASN A 144 -1.65 7.67 -30.43
N LEU A 145 -2.26 8.09 -31.54
CA LEU A 145 -2.55 9.50 -31.85
C LEU A 145 -3.79 10.02 -31.09
N PHE A 146 -4.72 9.14 -30.74
CA PHE A 146 -5.97 9.53 -30.08
C PHE A 146 -6.17 8.78 -28.76
N PRO A 147 -5.57 9.23 -27.64
CA PRO A 147 -5.83 8.71 -26.29
C PRO A 147 -7.33 8.65 -25.96
N TRP A 148 -8.10 9.61 -26.47
CA TRP A 148 -9.55 9.68 -26.41
C TRP A 148 -10.25 8.42 -26.99
N LEU A 149 -9.81 7.90 -28.15
CA LEU A 149 -10.41 6.70 -28.75
C LEU A 149 -10.13 5.48 -27.85
N ARG A 150 -8.90 5.32 -27.37
CA ARG A 150 -8.54 4.25 -26.42
C ARG A 150 -9.39 4.34 -25.15
N TYR A 151 -9.61 5.54 -24.66
CA TYR A 151 -10.42 5.81 -23.49
C TYR A 151 -11.86 5.29 -23.67
N HIS A 152 -12.53 5.58 -24.79
CA HIS A 152 -13.90 5.12 -25.07
C HIS A 152 -14.00 3.61 -25.32
N LEU A 153 -12.95 2.96 -25.76
CA LEU A 153 -12.88 1.53 -26.00
C LEU A 153 -12.68 0.68 -24.72
N GLN A 154 -12.52 1.32 -23.55
CA GLN A 154 -12.26 0.64 -22.26
C GLN A 154 -13.49 0.10 -21.54
N GLY A 155 -14.63 -0.05 -22.22
CA GLY A 155 -15.87 -0.57 -21.61
C GLY A 155 -15.66 -1.91 -20.87
N GLY A 156 -16.21 -2.04 -19.66
CA GLY A 156 -16.21 -3.27 -18.88
C GLY A 156 -14.89 -3.66 -18.20
N ARG A 157 -13.86 -2.80 -18.25
CA ARG A 157 -12.58 -3.03 -17.58
C ARG A 157 -12.54 -2.43 -16.17
N ARG A 158 -11.71 -3.01 -15.29
CA ARG A 158 -11.33 -2.35 -14.03
C ARG A 158 -10.50 -1.11 -14.35
N LYS A 159 -10.82 0.04 -13.79
CA LYS A 159 -10.18 1.31 -14.11
C LYS A 159 -9.47 1.86 -12.89
N TYR A 160 -8.20 2.22 -13.05
CA TYR A 160 -7.41 2.97 -12.07
C TYR A 160 -7.16 4.35 -12.64
N VAL A 161 -7.65 5.38 -11.95
CA VAL A 161 -7.61 6.78 -12.41
C VAL A 161 -6.74 7.56 -11.45
N PHE A 162 -5.60 8.02 -11.94
CA PHE A 162 -4.63 8.81 -11.19
C PHE A 162 -4.92 10.30 -11.39
N SER A 163 -4.93 11.05 -10.30
CA SER A 163 -5.20 12.51 -10.32
C SER A 163 -4.11 13.30 -11.02
N GLU A 164 -2.89 12.79 -11.04
CA GLU A 164 -1.74 13.46 -11.64
C GLU A 164 -0.78 12.43 -12.26
N LEU A 165 -0.02 12.86 -13.29
CA LEU A 165 1.11 12.11 -13.82
C LEU A 165 2.39 12.53 -13.10
N ASN A 166 2.76 11.85 -12.03
CA ASN A 166 3.99 12.04 -11.25
C ASN A 166 4.73 10.72 -11.06
N GLU A 167 5.94 10.75 -10.50
CA GLU A 167 6.76 9.54 -10.30
C GLU A 167 6.05 8.49 -9.43
N PRO A 168 5.46 8.83 -8.25
CA PRO A 168 4.68 7.89 -7.44
C PRO A 168 3.55 7.20 -8.20
N ALA A 169 2.79 7.95 -8.99
CA ALA A 169 1.68 7.43 -9.77
C ALA A 169 2.15 6.45 -10.86
N VAL A 170 3.27 6.75 -11.53
CA VAL A 170 3.85 5.87 -12.55
C VAL A 170 4.40 4.59 -11.93
N LEU A 171 5.10 4.67 -10.80
CA LEU A 171 5.63 3.50 -10.08
C LEU A 171 4.50 2.56 -9.62
N LEU A 172 3.44 3.10 -9.03
CA LEU A 172 2.27 2.31 -8.64
C LEU A 172 1.57 1.68 -9.84
N ALA A 173 1.44 2.43 -10.94
CA ALA A 173 0.86 1.90 -12.18
C ALA A 173 1.70 0.77 -12.78
N GLU A 174 3.04 0.88 -12.74
CA GLU A 174 3.95 -0.19 -13.17
C GLU A 174 3.76 -1.47 -12.34
N ASP A 175 3.60 -1.33 -11.03
CA ASP A 175 3.42 -2.47 -10.14
C ASP A 175 2.04 -3.10 -10.31
N LEU A 176 0.97 -2.30 -10.48
CA LEU A 176 -0.38 -2.77 -10.80
C LEU A 176 -0.39 -3.61 -12.09
N VAL A 177 0.26 -3.12 -13.14
CA VAL A 177 0.35 -3.85 -14.43
C VAL A 177 1.13 -5.16 -14.26
N ARG A 178 2.19 -5.16 -13.47
CA ARG A 178 3.00 -6.34 -13.17
C ARG A 178 2.21 -7.37 -12.35
N ALA A 179 1.50 -6.94 -11.32
CA ALA A 179 0.66 -7.80 -10.50
C ALA A 179 -0.42 -8.49 -11.33
N GLU A 180 -1.08 -7.77 -12.23
CA GLU A 180 -2.06 -8.37 -13.15
C GLU A 180 -1.43 -9.39 -14.12
N GLN A 181 -0.23 -9.12 -14.62
CA GLN A 181 0.50 -10.07 -15.48
C GLN A 181 0.89 -11.34 -14.72
N GLY A 182 1.30 -11.22 -13.45
CA GLY A 182 1.62 -12.35 -12.58
C GLY A 182 0.43 -13.27 -12.37
N VAL A 183 -0.74 -12.73 -12.10
CA VAL A 183 -2.00 -13.49 -11.95
C VAL A 183 -2.37 -14.27 -13.22
N ARG A 184 -2.14 -13.70 -14.40
CA ARG A 184 -2.38 -14.38 -15.70
C ARG A 184 -1.46 -15.58 -15.92
N LEU A 185 -0.18 -15.49 -15.49
CA LEU A 185 0.79 -16.57 -15.63
C LEU A 185 0.47 -17.76 -14.74
N VAL A 186 -0.17 -17.55 -13.60
CA VAL A 186 -0.56 -18.62 -12.65
C VAL A 186 -1.86 -19.34 -13.07
N GLY A 187 -2.49 -18.90 -14.15
CA GLY A 187 -3.65 -19.64 -14.72
C GLY A 187 -4.98 -19.42 -14.01
N GLU A 188 -5.06 -18.43 -13.14
CA GLU A 188 -6.35 -17.98 -12.61
C GLU A 188 -7.15 -17.29 -13.72
N ALA A 189 -7.92 -18.08 -14.43
CA ALA A 189 -8.85 -17.63 -15.47
C ALA A 189 -9.95 -16.67 -14.95
N ALA A 190 -9.95 -16.38 -13.66
CA ALA A 190 -10.87 -15.49 -12.98
C ALA A 190 -10.49 -14.02 -13.04
N ALA A 191 -9.32 -13.65 -13.53
CA ALA A 191 -9.02 -12.25 -13.86
C ALA A 191 -9.85 -11.80 -15.08
N LYS A 192 -11.15 -11.84 -14.89
CA LYS A 192 -12.17 -11.39 -15.83
C LYS A 192 -12.16 -9.87 -15.89
N GLY A 193 -11.30 -9.31 -16.65
CA GLY A 193 -11.39 -7.90 -16.92
C GLY A 193 -10.00 -7.32 -17.14
N ARG A 194 -9.77 -6.91 -18.34
CA ARG A 194 -8.56 -6.14 -18.65
C ARG A 194 -8.57 -4.86 -17.83
N MET A 195 -7.46 -4.55 -17.20
CA MET A 195 -7.23 -3.32 -16.47
C MET A 195 -7.04 -2.14 -17.42
N ALA A 196 -7.51 -0.95 -17.06
CA ALA A 196 -7.19 0.31 -17.70
C ALA A 196 -6.55 1.25 -16.68
N VAL A 197 -5.39 1.80 -17.01
CA VAL A 197 -4.71 2.83 -16.23
C VAL A 197 -4.90 4.15 -16.96
N ILE A 198 -5.36 5.17 -16.26
CA ILE A 198 -5.69 6.49 -16.79
C ILE A 198 -4.98 7.54 -15.93
N PHE A 199 -4.23 8.43 -16.55
CA PHE A 199 -3.62 9.58 -15.90
C PHE A 199 -4.32 10.85 -16.38
N THR A 200 -4.82 11.66 -15.47
CA THR A 200 -5.36 12.99 -15.74
C THR A 200 -4.27 14.05 -15.60
N ASP A 201 -4.51 15.25 -16.06
CA ASP A 201 -3.54 16.36 -16.06
C ASP A 201 -2.15 15.99 -16.59
N ALA A 202 -2.10 14.97 -17.46
CA ALA A 202 -0.85 14.37 -17.92
C ALA A 202 0.03 15.33 -18.76
N TYR A 203 -0.54 16.41 -19.27
CA TYR A 203 0.13 17.32 -20.19
C TYR A 203 0.40 18.72 -19.61
N VAL A 204 0.16 18.89 -18.33
CA VAL A 204 0.60 20.11 -17.62
C VAL A 204 2.14 20.15 -17.67
N ASP A 205 2.73 21.30 -17.96
CA ASP A 205 4.18 21.51 -18.08
C ASP A 205 4.93 20.56 -19.06
N LYS A 206 4.40 20.38 -20.26
CA LYS A 206 4.95 19.49 -21.32
C LYS A 206 6.44 19.76 -21.68
N GLU A 207 6.93 20.95 -21.42
CA GLU A 207 8.30 21.36 -21.74
C GLU A 207 9.34 20.85 -20.72
N ASN A 208 8.91 20.31 -19.58
CA ASN A 208 9.79 19.73 -18.58
C ASN A 208 10.28 18.34 -19.04
N GLU A 209 11.60 18.14 -19.12
CA GLU A 209 12.20 16.85 -19.53
C GLU A 209 11.75 15.68 -18.66
N GLN A 210 11.65 15.88 -17.33
CA GLN A 210 11.17 14.85 -16.40
C GLN A 210 9.72 14.44 -16.70
N ARG A 211 8.86 15.41 -17.00
CA ARG A 211 7.47 15.15 -17.38
C ARG A 211 7.36 14.39 -18.70
N ALA A 212 8.23 14.69 -19.65
CA ALA A 212 8.29 13.97 -20.92
C ALA A 212 8.72 12.50 -20.75
N GLU A 213 9.64 12.22 -19.82
CA GLU A 213 10.04 10.86 -19.46
C GLU A 213 8.91 10.10 -18.80
N LEU A 214 8.22 10.69 -17.82
CA LEU A 214 7.05 10.10 -17.14
C LEU A 214 5.95 9.77 -18.15
N LEU A 215 5.67 10.68 -19.07
CA LEU A 215 4.70 10.47 -20.16
C LEU A 215 5.09 9.29 -21.06
N ALA A 216 6.36 9.17 -21.39
CA ALA A 216 6.88 8.05 -22.17
C ALA A 216 6.73 6.72 -21.43
N ARG A 217 7.04 6.68 -20.11
CA ARG A 217 6.87 5.51 -19.24
C ARG A 217 5.39 5.13 -19.12
N ALA A 218 4.50 6.09 -18.84
CA ALA A 218 3.06 5.87 -18.76
C ALA A 218 2.48 5.29 -20.06
N ARG A 219 2.90 5.81 -21.22
CA ARG A 219 2.48 5.28 -22.53
C ARG A 219 3.02 3.86 -22.78
N LYS A 220 4.25 3.58 -22.36
CA LYS A 220 4.88 2.26 -22.49
C LYS A 220 4.12 1.19 -21.69
N LEU A 221 3.55 1.55 -20.55
CA LEU A 221 2.67 0.68 -19.75
C LEU A 221 1.32 0.42 -20.42
N GLY A 222 1.00 1.13 -21.48
CA GLY A 222 -0.32 1.14 -22.09
C GLY A 222 -1.31 2.05 -21.35
N GLY A 223 -0.83 2.97 -20.52
CA GLY A 223 -1.62 3.98 -19.84
C GLY A 223 -2.26 4.96 -20.82
N ILE A 224 -3.42 5.46 -20.46
CA ILE A 224 -4.16 6.51 -21.18
C ILE A 224 -3.86 7.83 -20.49
N CYS A 225 -3.18 8.73 -21.19
CA CYS A 225 -2.81 10.05 -20.68
C CYS A 225 -3.79 11.08 -21.26
N LEU A 226 -4.50 11.82 -20.42
CA LEU A 226 -5.51 12.80 -20.77
C LEU A 226 -5.08 14.20 -20.31
N GLU A 227 -5.59 15.23 -20.98
CA GLU A 227 -5.43 16.63 -20.57
C GLU A 227 -6.53 17.06 -19.60
N ASP A 228 -7.60 16.28 -19.53
CA ASP A 228 -8.78 16.60 -18.74
C ASP A 228 -8.50 16.53 -17.23
N ASP A 229 -9.12 17.40 -16.47
CA ASP A 229 -9.20 17.34 -15.01
C ASP A 229 -10.03 16.13 -14.58
N LEU A 230 -9.57 15.45 -13.55
CA LEU A 230 -10.25 14.32 -12.91
C LEU A 230 -11.74 14.59 -12.61
N ARG A 231 -12.08 15.80 -12.19
CA ARG A 231 -13.44 16.23 -11.81
C ARG A 231 -14.41 16.37 -13.00
N GLN A 232 -13.89 16.42 -14.22
CA GLN A 232 -14.67 16.55 -15.44
C GLN A 232 -14.73 15.25 -16.24
N LEU A 233 -13.93 14.26 -15.86
CA LEU A 233 -13.73 13.03 -16.60
C LEU A 233 -14.91 12.06 -16.43
N ARG A 234 -15.74 11.90 -17.46
CA ARG A 234 -16.81 10.90 -17.49
C ARG A 234 -16.31 9.54 -17.93
N LEU A 235 -16.23 8.59 -17.02
CA LEU A 235 -15.72 7.25 -17.29
C LEU A 235 -16.78 6.36 -17.98
N PRO A 236 -16.48 5.82 -19.17
CA PRO A 236 -17.40 4.96 -19.89
C PRO A 236 -17.43 3.54 -19.32
N GLY A 237 -18.59 2.90 -19.45
CA GLY A 237 -18.75 1.47 -19.26
C GLY A 237 -18.89 1.03 -17.81
N ARG A 238 -19.01 -0.30 -17.65
CA ARG A 238 -19.16 -1.01 -16.37
C ARG A 238 -17.80 -1.36 -15.77
N GLY A 239 -17.80 -1.91 -14.56
CA GLY A 239 -16.64 -2.39 -13.84
C GLY A 239 -16.30 -1.52 -12.63
N ARG A 240 -15.31 -1.94 -11.87
CA ARG A 240 -14.82 -1.21 -10.70
C ARG A 240 -13.96 -0.02 -11.14
N VAL A 241 -14.16 1.12 -10.52
CA VAL A 241 -13.37 2.34 -10.71
C VAL A 241 -12.66 2.65 -9.40
N THR A 242 -11.35 2.81 -9.46
CA THR A 242 -10.53 3.21 -8.32
C THR A 242 -9.85 4.53 -8.68
N TYR A 243 -10.22 5.59 -7.99
CA TYR A 243 -9.52 6.87 -8.06
C TYR A 243 -8.33 6.86 -7.11
N LEU A 244 -7.19 7.33 -7.56
CA LEU A 244 -5.93 7.44 -6.85
C LEU A 244 -5.52 8.90 -6.83
N LEU A 245 -5.79 9.58 -5.72
CA LEU A 245 -5.52 11.00 -5.54
C LEU A 245 -4.12 11.16 -4.97
N MET A 246 -3.16 11.34 -5.86
CA MET A 246 -1.71 11.32 -5.62
C MET A 246 -1.04 12.63 -6.05
N ASP A 247 -1.77 13.74 -6.00
CA ASP A 247 -1.18 15.06 -6.19
C ASP A 247 -0.12 15.36 -5.13
N GLN A 248 0.89 16.14 -5.48
CA GLN A 248 1.93 16.57 -4.53
C GLN A 248 1.37 17.46 -3.42
N ASP A 249 0.27 18.17 -3.66
CA ASP A 249 -0.45 18.94 -2.65
C ASP A 249 -1.48 18.06 -1.93
N PRO A 250 -1.27 17.73 -0.64
CA PRO A 250 -2.23 16.95 0.15
C PRO A 250 -3.60 17.61 0.29
N VAL A 251 -3.67 18.95 0.24
CA VAL A 251 -4.92 19.70 0.32
C VAL A 251 -5.73 19.51 -0.97
N ALA A 252 -5.06 19.53 -2.12
CA ALA A 252 -5.69 19.25 -3.41
C ALA A 252 -6.28 17.84 -3.45
N ASN A 253 -5.59 16.85 -2.87
CA ASN A 253 -6.09 15.48 -2.75
C ASN A 253 -7.37 15.39 -1.92
N LEU A 254 -7.43 16.09 -0.78
CA LEU A 254 -8.62 16.11 0.08
C LEU A 254 -9.80 16.82 -0.60
N ASP A 255 -9.56 17.96 -1.23
CA ASP A 255 -10.58 18.71 -1.96
C ASP A 255 -11.15 17.89 -3.14
N ALA A 256 -10.27 17.23 -3.90
CA ALA A 256 -10.69 16.31 -4.97
C ALA A 256 -11.49 15.12 -4.43
N ALA A 257 -11.12 14.57 -3.27
CA ALA A 257 -11.85 13.47 -2.64
C ALA A 257 -13.26 13.88 -2.24
N ILE A 258 -13.42 15.03 -1.60
CA ILE A 258 -14.74 15.56 -1.19
C ILE A 258 -15.62 15.79 -2.42
N ALA A 259 -15.09 16.41 -3.47
CA ALA A 259 -15.81 16.61 -4.72
C ALA A 259 -16.23 15.27 -5.36
N LEU A 260 -15.31 14.30 -5.44
CA LEU A 260 -15.59 12.99 -6.00
C LEU A 260 -16.60 12.19 -5.18
N GLN A 261 -16.61 12.29 -3.86
CA GLN A 261 -17.63 11.64 -3.04
C GLN A 261 -19.04 12.04 -3.49
N THR A 262 -19.23 13.31 -3.88
CA THR A 262 -20.51 13.84 -4.36
C THR A 262 -20.78 13.45 -5.81
N ASP A 263 -19.79 13.64 -6.69
CA ASP A 263 -19.99 13.67 -8.14
C ASP A 263 -19.68 12.34 -8.84
N CYS A 264 -19.00 11.40 -8.17
CA CYS A 264 -18.50 10.16 -8.79
C CYS A 264 -19.61 9.35 -9.48
N ARG A 265 -20.85 9.34 -8.97
CA ARG A 265 -21.97 8.65 -9.60
C ARG A 265 -22.42 9.31 -10.89
N ALA A 266 -22.31 10.62 -11.01
CA ALA A 266 -22.58 11.35 -12.24
C ALA A 266 -21.45 11.14 -13.27
N LEU A 267 -20.21 11.08 -12.78
CA LEU A 267 -19.03 10.82 -13.62
C LEU A 267 -18.94 9.35 -14.08
N CYS A 268 -19.39 8.42 -13.23
CA CYS A 268 -19.32 6.96 -13.48
C CYS A 268 -20.70 6.31 -13.36
N PRO A 269 -21.70 6.65 -14.19
CA PRO A 269 -23.08 6.23 -13.98
C PRO A 269 -23.32 4.73 -14.14
N LYS A 270 -22.40 4.01 -14.78
CA LYS A 270 -22.47 2.57 -15.05
C LYS A 270 -21.44 1.75 -14.26
N ALA A 271 -20.65 2.38 -13.40
CA ALA A 271 -19.69 1.66 -12.58
C ALA A 271 -20.40 0.76 -11.55
N ASP A 272 -19.89 -0.45 -11.39
CA ASP A 272 -20.42 -1.41 -10.43
C ASP A 272 -20.00 -1.01 -9.01
N GLU A 273 -18.72 -0.63 -8.83
CA GLU A 273 -18.13 -0.16 -7.58
C GLU A 273 -17.22 1.04 -7.84
N ILE A 274 -17.15 1.93 -6.88
CA ILE A 274 -16.28 3.12 -6.92
C ILE A 274 -15.53 3.21 -5.60
N ASP A 275 -14.18 3.26 -5.68
CA ASP A 275 -13.29 3.47 -4.57
C ASP A 275 -12.48 4.75 -4.79
N ILE A 276 -12.17 5.46 -3.72
CA ILE A 276 -11.34 6.66 -3.72
C ILE A 276 -10.21 6.46 -2.71
N LEU A 277 -8.98 6.39 -3.19
CA LEU A 277 -7.77 6.34 -2.36
C LEU A 277 -7.15 7.74 -2.34
N VAL A 278 -6.99 8.29 -1.14
CA VAL A 278 -6.52 9.66 -0.92
C VAL A 278 -5.17 9.60 -0.24
N PHE A 279 -4.14 10.05 -0.90
CA PHE A 279 -2.81 10.16 -0.30
C PHE A 279 -2.74 11.44 0.53
N SER A 280 -2.63 11.30 1.83
CA SER A 280 -2.55 12.42 2.76
C SER A 280 -1.85 12.01 4.04
N GLN A 281 -0.97 12.87 4.50
CA GLN A 281 -0.29 12.74 5.81
C GLN A 281 -1.03 13.49 6.93
N ASP A 282 -2.11 14.23 6.59
CA ASP A 282 -2.91 14.92 7.59
C ASP A 282 -3.66 13.93 8.48
N GLU A 283 -3.46 14.03 9.79
CA GLU A 283 -4.09 13.19 10.81
C GLU A 283 -5.62 13.29 10.81
N ASN A 284 -6.16 14.41 10.38
CA ASN A 284 -7.60 14.68 10.38
C ASN A 284 -8.26 14.28 9.04
N ALA A 285 -7.47 13.87 8.03
CA ALA A 285 -8.00 13.56 6.70
C ALA A 285 -9.13 12.52 6.76
N GLY A 286 -8.96 11.46 7.54
CA GLY A 286 -9.98 10.42 7.69
C GLY A 286 -11.27 10.91 8.31
N GLU A 287 -11.20 11.77 9.34
CA GLU A 287 -12.37 12.35 9.99
C GLU A 287 -13.10 13.31 9.06
N ILE A 288 -12.36 14.18 8.36
CA ILE A 288 -12.93 15.12 7.37
C ILE A 288 -13.71 14.36 6.30
N LEU A 289 -13.11 13.31 5.75
CA LEU A 289 -13.74 12.48 4.71
C LEU A 289 -14.94 11.69 5.24
N LYS A 290 -14.88 11.17 6.47
CA LYS A 290 -16.00 10.50 7.15
C LYS A 290 -17.18 11.45 7.36
N GLN A 291 -16.93 12.68 7.80
CA GLN A 291 -17.95 13.70 7.97
C GLN A 291 -18.58 14.12 6.65
N ALA A 292 -17.79 14.32 5.60
CA ALA A 292 -18.30 14.61 4.26
C ALA A 292 -19.18 13.46 3.75
N GLN A 293 -18.75 12.22 3.94
CA GLN A 293 -19.47 11.02 3.52
C GLN A 293 -20.78 10.80 4.27
N ALA A 294 -20.84 11.10 5.57
CA ALA A 294 -22.05 10.97 6.39
C ALA A 294 -23.24 11.77 5.84
N ARG A 295 -22.95 12.85 5.09
CA ARG A 295 -23.97 13.70 4.44
C ARG A 295 -24.56 13.05 3.18
N LEU A 296 -23.91 12.05 2.60
CA LEU A 296 -24.26 11.46 1.30
C LEU A 296 -25.08 10.16 1.40
N GLY A 297 -25.16 9.57 2.58
CA GLY A 297 -25.95 8.34 2.83
C GLY A 297 -25.33 7.05 2.26
N ALA A 298 -26.13 5.97 2.22
CA ALA A 298 -25.67 4.61 1.95
C ALA A 298 -25.09 4.36 0.53
N GLY A 299 -25.24 5.30 -0.41
CA GLY A 299 -24.74 5.19 -1.78
C GLY A 299 -23.34 5.77 -2.03
N ALA A 300 -22.71 6.33 -1.00
CA ALA A 300 -21.40 6.95 -1.11
C ALA A 300 -20.29 5.95 -1.53
N PRO A 301 -19.28 6.41 -2.29
CA PRO A 301 -18.14 5.57 -2.64
C PRO A 301 -17.32 5.21 -1.39
N VAL A 302 -16.57 4.11 -1.46
CA VAL A 302 -15.60 3.79 -0.40
C VAL A 302 -14.42 4.75 -0.53
N THR A 303 -14.19 5.55 0.52
CA THR A 303 -13.05 6.48 0.56
C THR A 303 -12.07 6.02 1.62
N LYS A 304 -10.79 5.89 1.25
CA LYS A 304 -9.71 5.39 2.09
C LYS A 304 -8.53 6.36 2.07
N VAL A 305 -8.05 6.76 3.24
CA VAL A 305 -6.78 7.49 3.35
C VAL A 305 -5.62 6.51 3.27
N VAL A 306 -4.64 6.83 2.46
CA VAL A 306 -3.37 6.10 2.31
C VAL A 306 -2.26 6.96 2.90
N ARG A 307 -1.53 6.38 3.85
CA ARG A 307 -0.36 6.98 4.50
C ARG A 307 0.82 6.08 4.25
N GLU A 308 1.61 6.42 3.24
CA GLU A 308 2.72 5.58 2.78
C GLU A 308 3.80 5.42 3.85
N ASP A 309 4.09 6.46 4.64
CA ASP A 309 5.09 6.39 5.71
C ASP A 309 4.65 5.49 6.87
N VAL A 310 3.36 5.52 7.22
CA VAL A 310 2.79 4.58 8.22
C VAL A 310 2.87 3.14 7.71
N ALA A 311 2.48 2.92 6.46
CA ALA A 311 2.53 1.59 5.86
C ALA A 311 3.97 1.06 5.81
N LEU A 312 4.93 1.93 5.47
CA LEU A 312 6.35 1.59 5.45
C LEU A 312 6.89 1.26 6.85
N ALA A 313 6.50 2.02 7.88
CA ALA A 313 6.86 1.76 9.27
C ALA A 313 6.30 0.40 9.75
N TYR A 314 5.02 0.10 9.46
CA TYR A 314 4.41 -1.19 9.79
C TYR A 314 5.09 -2.35 9.06
N ARG A 315 5.43 -2.16 7.80
CA ARG A 315 6.18 -3.15 7.01
C ARG A 315 7.55 -3.41 7.61
N LEU A 316 8.29 -2.37 7.98
CA LEU A 316 9.59 -2.52 8.63
C LEU A 316 9.46 -3.28 9.95
N LEU A 317 8.52 -2.90 10.81
CA LEU A 317 8.28 -3.54 12.11
C LEU A 317 7.78 -4.98 12.01
N THR A 318 7.18 -5.35 10.88
CA THR A 318 6.79 -6.74 10.59
C THR A 318 7.95 -7.56 10.03
N GLN A 319 8.77 -6.99 9.14
CA GLN A 319 9.89 -7.68 8.49
C GLN A 319 11.16 -7.71 9.34
N GLN A 320 11.38 -6.69 10.15
CA GLN A 320 12.50 -6.51 11.07
C GLN A 320 11.95 -6.09 12.44
N PRO A 321 11.28 -6.99 13.17
CA PRO A 321 10.62 -6.66 14.41
C PRO A 321 11.61 -6.24 15.51
N LEU A 322 11.18 -5.36 16.41
CA LEU A 322 12.00 -4.82 17.49
C LEU A 322 12.54 -5.88 18.46
N TYR A 323 11.93 -7.05 18.51
CA TYR A 323 12.39 -8.16 19.35
C TYR A 323 13.56 -8.96 18.76
N LEU A 324 13.98 -8.69 17.52
CA LEU A 324 15.10 -9.42 16.89
C LEU A 324 16.40 -9.42 17.72
N PRO A 325 16.84 -8.29 18.27
CA PRO A 325 18.02 -8.28 19.18
C PRO A 325 17.80 -9.16 20.41
N LEU A 326 16.59 -9.19 20.94
CA LEU A 326 16.23 -9.89 22.18
C LEU A 326 16.08 -11.40 22.01
N LEU A 327 15.86 -11.88 20.79
CA LEU A 327 15.81 -13.33 20.48
C LEU A 327 17.14 -14.01 20.74
N ASN A 328 18.24 -13.32 20.44
CA ASN A 328 19.59 -13.86 20.59
C ASN A 328 20.18 -13.54 21.97
N HIS A 329 19.87 -12.37 22.53
CA HIS A 329 20.36 -11.89 23.78
C HIS A 329 19.22 -11.28 24.61
N PRO A 330 18.55 -12.08 25.45
CA PRO A 330 17.49 -11.58 26.29
C PRO A 330 17.96 -10.43 27.17
N ALA A 331 17.27 -9.30 27.09
CA ALA A 331 17.53 -8.11 27.90
C ALA A 331 16.21 -7.55 28.43
N GLN A 332 16.27 -6.87 29.56
CA GLN A 332 15.10 -6.19 30.14
C GLN A 332 14.86 -4.81 29.51
N THR A 333 15.85 -4.28 28.81
CA THR A 333 15.77 -2.96 28.16
C THR A 333 16.14 -3.11 26.68
N LEU A 334 15.31 -2.56 25.81
CA LEU A 334 15.59 -2.40 24.39
C LEU A 334 15.90 -0.93 24.13
N LYS A 335 17.14 -0.65 23.69
CA LYS A 335 17.54 0.68 23.26
C LYS A 335 17.45 0.77 21.75
N LEU A 336 16.64 1.70 21.29
CA LEU A 336 16.36 1.99 19.89
C LEU A 336 16.90 3.37 19.51
N LEU A 337 17.73 3.45 18.49
CA LEU A 337 18.24 4.70 17.94
C LEU A 337 17.52 5.07 16.65
N VAL A 338 16.99 6.28 16.58
CA VAL A 338 16.41 6.84 15.34
C VAL A 338 17.26 8.06 14.94
N LEU A 339 17.81 8.05 13.74
CA LEU A 339 18.56 9.15 13.15
C LEU A 339 17.75 9.79 12.03
N GLY A 340 17.35 11.04 12.26
CA GLY A 340 16.57 11.87 11.36
C GLY A 340 15.23 12.33 11.94
N ASP A 341 14.62 13.26 11.25
CA ASP A 341 13.34 13.93 11.59
C ASP A 341 12.34 13.94 10.45
N THR A 342 12.53 13.07 9.45
CA THR A 342 11.61 12.90 8.32
C THR A 342 10.23 12.40 8.76
N LEU A 343 9.24 12.54 7.91
CA LEU A 343 7.90 11.99 8.18
C LEU A 343 7.95 10.51 8.52
N PHE A 344 8.74 9.74 7.77
CA PHE A 344 8.94 8.33 8.07
C PHE A 344 9.51 8.10 9.48
N CYS A 345 10.53 8.86 9.90
CA CYS A 345 11.08 8.76 11.24
C CYS A 345 10.04 9.00 12.32
N ARG A 346 9.18 10.01 12.17
CA ARG A 346 8.11 10.32 13.11
C ARG A 346 7.07 9.18 13.17
N GLU A 347 6.62 8.67 12.04
CA GLU A 347 5.67 7.55 11.99
C GLU A 347 6.29 6.25 12.54
N PHE A 348 7.58 6.03 12.29
CA PHE A 348 8.30 4.92 12.87
C PHE A 348 8.41 5.05 14.41
N ILE A 349 8.74 6.22 14.95
CA ILE A 349 8.78 6.47 16.40
C ILE A 349 7.42 6.18 17.02
N ARG A 350 6.33 6.68 16.43
CA ARG A 350 4.96 6.43 16.86
C ARG A 350 4.63 4.94 16.85
N ALA A 351 5.00 4.24 15.79
CA ALA A 351 4.76 2.80 15.67
C ALA A 351 5.64 1.99 16.63
N ALA A 352 6.91 2.35 16.81
CA ALA A 352 7.81 1.70 17.74
C ALA A 352 7.34 1.83 19.20
N TYR A 353 6.73 2.94 19.57
CA TYR A 353 6.20 3.21 20.88
C TYR A 353 5.17 2.15 21.33
N TRP A 354 4.22 1.79 20.48
CA TRP A 354 3.24 0.75 20.82
C TRP A 354 3.72 -0.67 20.45
N CYS A 355 4.54 -0.85 19.41
CA CYS A 355 5.14 -2.15 19.10
C CYS A 355 6.09 -2.63 20.20
N GLY A 356 6.79 -1.72 20.85
CA GLY A 356 7.74 -2.02 21.91
C GLY A 356 7.09 -2.56 23.21
N GLN A 357 5.76 -2.60 23.29
CA GLN A 357 5.03 -3.14 24.43
C GLN A 357 5.05 -4.68 24.40
N MET A 358 6.12 -5.27 24.89
CA MET A 358 6.36 -6.72 24.90
C MET A 358 6.95 -7.16 26.23
N SER A 359 6.90 -8.46 26.52
CA SER A 359 7.44 -9.07 27.72
C SER A 359 8.64 -9.96 27.38
N GLY A 360 9.64 -9.91 28.23
CA GLY A 360 10.79 -10.81 28.16
C GLY A 360 10.49 -12.23 28.66
N PRO A 361 11.47 -13.15 28.64
CA PRO A 361 11.29 -14.57 28.98
C PRO A 361 10.76 -14.82 30.41
N GLU A 362 10.97 -13.89 31.31
CA GLU A 362 10.50 -13.97 32.71
C GLU A 362 9.10 -13.39 32.91
N GLY A 363 8.39 -13.03 31.84
CA GLY A 363 7.08 -12.38 31.90
C GLY A 363 7.15 -10.90 32.34
N LYS A 364 8.33 -10.33 32.51
CA LYS A 364 8.52 -8.92 32.85
C LYS A 364 8.47 -8.06 31.59
N PRO A 365 7.88 -6.85 31.68
CA PRO A 365 7.88 -5.92 30.53
C PRO A 365 9.31 -5.58 30.11
N VAL A 366 9.53 -5.54 28.81
CA VAL A 366 10.77 -4.99 28.24
C VAL A 366 10.65 -3.47 28.27
N ARG A 367 11.60 -2.79 28.92
CA ARG A 367 11.66 -1.33 28.91
C ARG A 367 12.14 -0.83 27.55
N LEU A 368 11.38 0.03 26.90
CA LEU A 368 11.76 0.67 25.66
C LEU A 368 12.45 2.02 25.94
N GLU A 369 13.66 2.21 25.39
CA GLU A 369 14.38 3.48 25.41
C GLU A 369 14.55 3.97 23.98
N LEU A 370 13.93 5.12 23.65
CA LEU A 370 13.95 5.76 22.33
C LEU A 370 14.98 6.90 22.35
N HIS A 371 16.11 6.69 21.69
CA HIS A 371 17.15 7.67 21.47
C HIS A 371 16.94 8.32 20.10
N LEU A 372 16.54 9.60 20.07
CA LEU A 372 16.11 10.32 18.88
C LEU A 372 17.15 11.42 18.56
N ALA A 373 17.81 11.29 17.43
CA ALA A 373 18.82 12.23 17.01
C ALA A 373 18.39 12.91 15.69
N ALA A 374 18.21 14.22 15.74
CA ALA A 374 17.70 15.06 14.66
C ALA A 374 18.55 16.32 14.48
N GLN A 375 18.38 17.00 13.35
CA GLN A 375 19.04 18.29 13.13
C GLN A 375 18.53 19.33 14.13
N ASP A 376 17.23 19.38 14.34
CA ASP A 376 16.58 20.18 15.37
C ASP A 376 15.75 19.27 16.30
N PRO A 377 16.35 18.80 17.40
CA PRO A 377 15.67 17.91 18.34
C PRO A 377 14.49 18.58 19.07
N GLU A 378 14.52 19.90 19.27
CA GLU A 378 13.41 20.61 19.90
C GLU A 378 12.20 20.71 18.96
N THR A 379 12.41 20.93 17.66
CA THR A 379 11.35 20.89 16.68
C THR A 379 10.75 19.49 16.59
N LEU A 380 11.57 18.44 16.50
CA LEU A 380 11.08 17.05 16.49
C LEU A 380 10.25 16.73 17.73
N LYS A 381 10.73 17.15 18.92
CA LYS A 381 10.02 16.95 20.18
C LYS A 381 8.68 17.68 20.21
N ASN A 382 8.61 18.92 19.76
CA ASN A 382 7.37 19.69 19.68
C ASN A 382 6.36 19.04 18.71
N GLU A 383 6.80 18.58 17.56
CA GLU A 383 5.95 17.89 16.60
C GLU A 383 5.41 16.56 17.16
N LEU A 384 6.26 15.78 17.85
CA LEU A 384 5.81 14.57 18.55
C LEU A 384 4.84 14.90 19.67
N ALA A 385 5.07 15.96 20.45
CA ALA A 385 4.16 16.42 21.49
C ALA A 385 2.78 16.85 20.93
N MET A 386 2.76 17.48 19.77
CA MET A 386 1.52 17.82 19.07
C MET A 386 0.79 16.58 18.53
N ALA A 387 1.53 15.63 17.98
CA ALA A 387 0.96 14.40 17.44
C ALA A 387 0.53 13.40 18.51
N MET A 388 1.19 13.40 19.67
CA MET A 388 0.97 12.48 20.79
C MET A 388 0.82 13.26 22.11
N PRO A 389 -0.23 14.06 22.28
CA PRO A 389 -0.36 14.98 23.44
C PRO A 389 -0.53 14.23 24.77
N GLY A 390 -0.85 12.95 24.76
CA GLY A 390 -0.96 12.11 25.94
C GLY A 390 0.35 11.45 26.39
N VAL A 391 1.44 11.56 25.59
CA VAL A 391 2.74 10.94 25.87
C VAL A 391 3.66 11.93 26.59
N GLN A 392 4.35 11.45 27.61
CA GLN A 392 5.26 12.28 28.43
C GLN A 392 6.69 12.23 27.87
N LEU A 393 7.03 13.14 26.95
CA LEU A 393 8.34 13.14 26.28
C LEU A 393 9.49 13.63 27.19
N ASP A 394 9.19 14.36 28.27
CA ASP A 394 10.18 14.96 29.20
C ASP A 394 10.25 14.26 30.57
N ALA A 395 9.35 13.34 30.84
CA ALA A 395 9.21 12.66 32.12
C ALA A 395 9.27 11.14 31.94
N GLU A 396 9.11 10.39 33.03
CA GLU A 396 8.93 8.95 32.94
C GLU A 396 7.56 8.63 32.32
N ASP A 397 7.59 8.26 31.04
CA ASP A 397 6.42 7.73 30.36
C ASP A 397 6.28 6.23 30.70
N PRO A 398 5.06 5.72 30.99
CA PRO A 398 4.86 4.34 31.38
C PRO A 398 5.17 3.29 30.29
N TYR A 399 5.31 3.73 29.03
CA TYR A 399 5.49 2.87 27.87
C TYR A 399 6.88 2.97 27.23
N ALA A 400 7.54 4.13 27.31
CA ALA A 400 8.89 4.33 26.79
C ALA A 400 9.63 5.49 27.49
N ALA A 401 10.96 5.44 27.49
CA ALA A 401 11.78 6.58 27.85
C ALA A 401 12.30 7.26 26.58
N PHE A 402 12.29 8.59 26.56
CA PHE A 402 12.73 9.38 25.40
C PHE A 402 14.00 10.15 25.73
N ALA A 403 14.93 10.20 24.77
CA ALA A 403 16.12 11.04 24.85
C ALA A 403 16.39 11.67 23.48
N PHE A 404 16.54 12.99 23.48
CA PHE A 404 16.69 13.80 22.25
C PHE A 404 18.13 14.30 22.13
N TYR A 405 18.67 14.25 20.91
CA TYR A 405 20.04 14.64 20.60
C TYR A 405 20.10 15.46 19.32
N SER A 406 21.01 16.44 19.29
CA SER A 406 21.28 17.18 18.06
C SER A 406 22.38 16.49 17.25
N ILE A 407 22.12 16.35 15.94
CA ILE A 407 23.07 15.89 14.93
C ILE A 407 23.02 16.80 13.71
N ARG A 408 24.09 16.80 12.92
CA ARG A 408 24.07 17.48 11.62
C ARG A 408 23.21 16.71 10.62
N ALA A 409 22.59 17.42 9.69
CA ALA A 409 21.78 16.81 8.64
C ALA A 409 22.52 15.76 7.79
N ASP A 410 23.85 15.88 7.68
CA ASP A 410 24.72 14.94 6.97
C ASP A 410 25.26 13.79 7.84
N GLY A 411 24.94 13.78 9.14
CA GLY A 411 25.37 12.75 10.09
C GLY A 411 26.88 12.71 10.38
N ARG A 412 27.65 13.71 9.97
CA ARG A 412 29.13 13.68 10.12
C ARG A 412 29.62 13.84 11.54
N ASP A 413 28.80 14.21 12.49
CA ASP A 413 29.11 14.39 13.91
C ASP A 413 28.69 13.21 14.80
N LEU A 414 28.28 12.09 14.22
CA LEU A 414 27.92 10.87 14.96
C LEU A 414 28.99 10.39 15.90
N GLU A 415 30.29 10.47 15.51
CA GLU A 415 31.40 10.10 16.40
C GLU A 415 31.40 10.95 17.66
N GLN A 416 31.18 12.26 17.54
CA GLN A 416 31.12 13.18 18.70
C GLN A 416 29.89 12.88 19.57
N LEU A 417 28.76 12.57 18.95
CA LEU A 417 27.54 12.20 19.67
C LEU A 417 27.77 10.96 20.52
N PHE A 418 28.34 9.90 19.94
CA PHE A 418 28.60 8.64 20.65
C PHE A 418 29.68 8.78 21.74
N GLN A 419 30.65 9.68 21.57
CA GLN A 419 31.63 10.00 22.59
C GLN A 419 31.00 10.75 23.78
N LYS A 420 30.12 11.70 23.51
CA LYS A 420 29.40 12.48 24.53
C LYS A 420 28.33 11.68 25.24
N THR A 421 27.77 10.68 24.57
CA THR A 421 26.63 9.87 25.04
C THR A 421 26.95 8.38 24.99
N PRO A 422 27.72 7.86 25.94
CA PRO A 422 28.12 6.44 25.96
C PRO A 422 26.94 5.48 26.01
N ALA A 423 25.77 5.92 26.47
CA ALA A 423 24.52 5.10 26.49
C ALA A 423 24.10 4.59 25.09
N LEU A 424 24.46 5.32 24.02
CA LEU A 424 24.16 4.95 22.64
C LEU A 424 24.93 3.70 22.18
N ASN A 425 26.07 3.38 22.80
CA ASN A 425 26.82 2.16 22.49
C ASN A 425 26.06 0.88 22.84
N GLY A 426 24.99 0.98 23.65
CA GLY A 426 24.12 -0.13 23.97
C GLY A 426 22.86 -0.24 23.07
N CYS A 427 22.75 0.60 22.04
CA CYS A 427 21.64 0.52 21.09
C CYS A 427 21.73 -0.79 20.29
N ALA A 428 20.67 -1.59 20.35
CA ALA A 428 20.60 -2.87 19.68
C ALA A 428 19.79 -2.82 18.36
N TYR A 429 19.06 -1.73 18.14
CA TYR A 429 18.27 -1.50 16.93
C TYR A 429 18.39 -0.03 16.52
N ALA A 430 18.67 0.21 15.25
CA ALA A 430 18.77 1.56 14.72
C ALA A 430 17.97 1.71 13.43
N VAL A 431 17.36 2.90 13.26
CA VAL A 431 16.69 3.32 12.04
C VAL A 431 17.28 4.64 11.60
N VAL A 432 17.60 4.75 10.32
CA VAL A 432 18.28 5.92 9.74
C VAL A 432 17.52 6.42 8.53
N ASP A 433 17.05 7.67 8.59
CA ASP A 433 16.56 8.42 7.43
C ASP A 433 16.93 9.91 7.61
N LEU A 434 18.03 10.32 7.02
CA LEU A 434 18.52 11.70 7.02
C LEU A 434 18.00 12.53 5.83
N GLY A 435 16.93 12.07 5.17
CA GLY A 435 16.30 12.76 4.04
C GLY A 435 17.02 12.55 2.70
N ALA A 436 18.33 12.30 2.69
CA ALA A 436 19.10 12.03 1.48
C ALA A 436 19.76 10.64 1.55
N ASP A 437 19.63 9.85 0.47
CA ASP A 437 20.12 8.47 0.38
C ASP A 437 21.62 8.34 0.71
N GLY A 438 22.45 9.27 0.21
CA GLY A 438 23.88 9.28 0.50
C GLY A 438 24.19 9.49 1.98
N CYS A 439 23.51 10.43 2.63
CA CYS A 439 23.68 10.72 4.05
C CYS A 439 23.21 9.53 4.92
N SER A 440 22.06 8.95 4.59
CA SER A 440 21.52 7.77 5.28
C SER A 440 22.46 6.57 5.15
N LEU A 441 23.02 6.33 3.96
CA LEU A 441 23.98 5.26 3.70
C LEU A 441 25.27 5.44 4.48
N ASP A 442 25.86 6.66 4.47
CA ASP A 442 27.12 6.95 5.17
C ASP A 442 26.95 6.82 6.68
N ALA A 443 25.85 7.34 7.24
CA ALA A 443 25.52 7.19 8.65
C ALA A 443 25.30 5.73 9.05
N ALA A 444 24.57 4.95 8.24
CA ALA A 444 24.32 3.53 8.48
C ALA A 444 25.63 2.71 8.46
N ARG A 445 26.52 2.98 7.51
CA ARG A 445 27.83 2.32 7.43
C ARG A 445 28.72 2.68 8.62
N TRP A 446 28.69 3.93 9.06
CA TRP A 446 29.42 4.34 10.25
C TRP A 446 28.85 3.63 11.49
N LEU A 447 27.54 3.60 11.67
CA LEU A 447 26.88 2.88 12.75
C LEU A 447 27.24 1.39 12.75
N GLN A 448 27.18 0.74 11.59
CA GLN A 448 27.54 -0.67 11.45
C GLN A 448 28.94 -0.94 12.01
N ARG A 449 29.93 -0.16 11.56
CA ARG A 449 31.33 -0.31 12.04
C ARG A 449 31.44 -0.06 13.54
N ARG A 450 30.75 0.95 14.06
CA ARG A 450 30.78 1.29 15.47
C ARG A 450 30.16 0.21 16.34
N LEU A 451 29.03 -0.32 15.92
CA LEU A 451 28.32 -1.36 16.65
C LEU A 451 29.00 -2.71 16.54
N ASP A 452 29.62 -3.04 15.41
CA ASP A 452 30.47 -4.23 15.27
C ASP A 452 31.69 -4.16 16.22
N LEU A 453 32.27 -2.98 16.39
CA LEU A 453 33.37 -2.78 17.33
C LEU A 453 32.92 -2.98 18.79
N ASN A 454 31.74 -2.52 19.14
CA ASN A 454 31.15 -2.71 20.46
C ASN A 454 30.80 -4.19 20.72
N ALA A 455 30.43 -4.94 19.70
CA ALA A 455 30.11 -6.36 19.79
C ALA A 455 31.32 -7.23 20.19
N LEU A 456 32.54 -6.76 20.01
CA LEU A 456 33.74 -7.44 20.54
C LEU A 456 33.76 -7.50 22.08
N THR A 457 33.13 -6.52 22.72
CA THR A 457 33.02 -6.44 24.19
C THR A 457 31.66 -6.79 24.74
N ASN A 458 30.63 -6.67 23.91
CA ASN A 458 29.25 -7.00 24.26
C ASN A 458 28.59 -7.73 23.07
N PRO A 459 28.42 -9.05 23.09
CA PRO A 459 28.05 -9.89 21.94
C PRO A 459 26.58 -9.77 21.52
N THR A 460 25.93 -8.64 21.79
CA THR A 460 24.55 -8.42 21.35
C THR A 460 24.54 -8.13 19.85
N ARG A 461 23.79 -8.94 19.09
CA ARG A 461 23.57 -8.70 17.67
C ARG A 461 22.75 -7.42 17.48
N THR A 462 23.22 -6.53 16.65
CA THR A 462 22.57 -5.25 16.36
C THR A 462 21.95 -5.23 14.99
N PHE A 463 20.90 -4.43 14.82
CA PHE A 463 20.16 -4.29 13.56
C PHE A 463 20.13 -2.80 13.17
N VAL A 464 20.69 -2.49 12.01
CA VAL A 464 20.69 -1.14 11.44
C VAL A 464 19.85 -1.16 10.18
N ASN A 465 18.72 -0.47 10.20
CA ASN A 465 17.82 -0.31 9.06
C ASN A 465 17.93 1.13 8.55
N TYR A 466 18.19 1.32 7.28
CA TYR A 466 18.34 2.66 6.71
C TYR A 466 17.54 2.83 5.43
N LEU A 467 16.90 3.99 5.31
CA LEU A 467 16.00 4.27 4.21
C LEU A 467 16.80 4.73 2.99
N ILE A 468 16.54 4.10 1.85
CA ILE A 468 17.10 4.41 0.53
C ILE A 468 15.95 4.48 -0.45
N ARG A 469 15.71 5.66 -1.00
CA ARG A 469 14.62 5.92 -1.94
C ARG A 469 14.90 5.40 -3.34
N ASP A 470 16.16 5.47 -3.79
CA ASP A 470 16.57 4.94 -5.09
C ASP A 470 16.42 3.40 -5.14
N PRO A 471 15.57 2.86 -6.05
CA PRO A 471 15.28 1.42 -6.10
C PRO A 471 16.48 0.56 -6.50
N HIS A 472 17.37 1.08 -7.35
CA HIS A 472 18.55 0.35 -7.83
C HIS A 472 19.61 0.28 -6.75
N LEU A 473 19.83 1.41 -6.06
CA LEU A 473 20.76 1.46 -4.94
C LEU A 473 20.28 0.58 -3.79
N CYS A 474 19.01 0.66 -3.41
CA CYS A 474 18.41 -0.15 -2.37
C CYS A 474 18.59 -1.65 -2.63
N TRP A 475 18.31 -2.10 -3.85
CA TRP A 475 18.50 -3.49 -4.27
C TRP A 475 19.99 -3.91 -4.20
N ALA A 476 20.91 -3.10 -4.73
CA ALA A 476 22.34 -3.41 -4.78
C ALA A 476 22.97 -3.53 -3.37
N LEU A 477 22.47 -2.73 -2.41
CA LEU A 477 22.98 -2.71 -1.04
C LEU A 477 22.52 -3.94 -0.24
N ASN A 478 21.32 -4.46 -0.48
CA ASN A 478 20.78 -5.60 0.27
C ASN A 478 21.49 -6.92 0.00
N GLU A 479 22.12 -7.09 -1.17
CA GLU A 479 22.81 -8.34 -1.51
C GLU A 479 24.15 -8.58 -0.78
N LYS A 480 24.74 -7.55 -0.15
CA LYS A 480 26.17 -7.63 0.27
C LYS A 480 26.47 -7.32 1.74
N GLN A 481 25.48 -7.02 2.61
CA GLN A 481 25.80 -6.44 3.92
C GLN A 481 25.29 -7.23 5.13
N ARG A 482 25.80 -8.45 5.32
CA ARG A 482 25.62 -9.17 6.58
C ARG A 482 26.98 -9.45 7.23
N THR A 483 27.20 -8.86 8.41
CA THR A 483 28.27 -9.28 9.33
C THR A 483 27.67 -10.21 10.38
N GLU A 484 28.50 -10.93 11.10
CA GLU A 484 28.06 -11.85 12.16
C GLU A 484 27.32 -11.11 13.30
N TRP A 485 27.75 -9.90 13.63
CA TRP A 485 27.29 -9.15 14.79
C TRP A 485 26.28 -8.05 14.49
N CYS A 486 26.31 -7.50 13.30
CA CYS A 486 25.39 -6.46 12.85
C CYS A 486 24.69 -6.86 11.58
N SER A 487 23.36 -6.71 11.58
CA SER A 487 22.54 -6.81 10.37
C SER A 487 22.23 -5.41 9.88
N CYS A 488 22.80 -5.02 8.73
CA CYS A 488 22.57 -3.73 8.11
C CYS A 488 21.71 -3.92 6.85
N ARG A 489 20.56 -3.22 6.76
CA ARG A 489 19.60 -3.42 5.69
C ARG A 489 19.08 -2.09 5.14
N ALA A 490 19.18 -1.92 3.82
CA ALA A 490 18.48 -0.87 3.10
C ALA A 490 17.00 -1.26 2.90
N PHE A 491 16.09 -0.29 3.00
CA PHE A 491 14.66 -0.49 2.78
C PHE A 491 14.00 0.80 2.32
N GLY A 492 12.71 0.73 1.95
CA GLY A 492 11.89 1.90 1.71
C GLY A 492 12.16 2.60 0.39
N SER A 493 12.59 1.85 -0.64
CA SER A 493 12.69 2.41 -1.99
C SER A 493 11.31 2.93 -2.47
N GLU A 494 11.33 3.98 -3.30
CA GLU A 494 10.09 4.52 -3.88
C GLU A 494 9.23 3.43 -4.53
N LYS A 495 9.87 2.45 -5.15
CA LYS A 495 9.18 1.29 -5.70
C LYS A 495 8.51 0.41 -4.64
N GLU A 496 9.05 0.34 -3.44
CA GLU A 496 8.42 -0.36 -2.31
C GLU A 496 7.32 0.49 -1.69
N GLN A 497 7.50 1.79 -1.56
CA GLN A 497 6.51 2.72 -1.02
C GLN A 497 5.25 2.75 -1.90
N PHE A 498 5.43 2.90 -3.20
CA PHE A 498 4.34 2.96 -4.18
C PHE A 498 4.09 1.61 -4.87
N SER A 499 4.12 0.53 -4.10
CA SER A 499 3.75 -0.81 -4.56
C SER A 499 2.29 -1.14 -4.23
N VAL A 500 1.72 -2.09 -4.96
CA VAL A 500 0.37 -2.64 -4.66
C VAL A 500 0.31 -3.19 -3.24
N GLU A 501 1.36 -3.86 -2.79
CA GLU A 501 1.44 -4.43 -1.45
C GLU A 501 1.40 -3.34 -0.36
N ASN A 502 2.03 -2.20 -0.58
CA ASN A 502 2.07 -1.13 0.41
C ASN A 502 0.82 -0.24 0.37
N VAL A 503 0.38 0.17 -0.84
CA VAL A 503 -0.76 1.10 -1.01
C VAL A 503 -2.09 0.45 -0.73
N PHE A 504 -2.31 -0.76 -1.24
CA PHE A 504 -3.56 -1.48 -1.03
C PHE A 504 -3.48 -2.40 0.20
N ALA A 505 -2.28 -2.78 0.63
CA ALA A 505 -1.98 -3.66 1.77
C ALA A 505 -2.94 -4.87 1.89
N PRO A 506 -3.17 -5.64 0.79
CA PRO A 506 -4.30 -6.56 0.71
C PRO A 506 -4.26 -7.64 1.79
N VAL A 507 -3.09 -8.15 2.12
CA VAL A 507 -2.92 -9.20 3.14
C VAL A 507 -3.09 -8.63 4.55
N LEU A 508 -2.47 -7.49 4.84
CA LEU A 508 -2.55 -6.86 6.16
C LEU A 508 -3.97 -6.36 6.46
N GLU A 509 -4.63 -5.75 5.48
CA GLU A 509 -6.00 -5.27 5.63
C GLU A 509 -7.01 -6.40 5.74
N GLN A 510 -6.84 -7.50 5.01
CA GLN A 510 -7.71 -8.66 5.15
C GLN A 510 -7.63 -9.24 6.57
N ARG A 511 -6.42 -9.41 7.09
CA ARG A 511 -6.22 -9.88 8.46
C ARG A 511 -6.77 -8.89 9.49
N ALA A 512 -6.62 -7.59 9.26
CA ALA A 512 -7.18 -6.56 10.11
C ALA A 512 -8.72 -6.57 10.09
N PHE A 513 -9.32 -6.85 8.94
CA PHE A 513 -10.76 -7.07 8.84
C PHE A 513 -11.22 -8.30 9.61
N ASP A 514 -10.48 -9.40 9.51
CA ASP A 514 -10.77 -10.62 10.27
C ASP A 514 -10.71 -10.35 11.78
N VAL A 515 -9.71 -9.56 12.25
CA VAL A 515 -9.66 -9.06 13.66
C VAL A 515 -10.90 -8.26 14.02
N ASN A 516 -11.25 -7.27 13.18
CA ASN A 516 -12.41 -6.41 13.44
C ASN A 516 -13.72 -7.21 13.50
N ALA A 517 -13.87 -8.22 12.65
CA ALA A 517 -15.07 -9.03 12.57
C ALA A 517 -15.39 -9.83 13.86
N HIS A 518 -14.39 -10.08 14.71
CA HIS A 518 -14.61 -10.71 16.03
C HIS A 518 -15.37 -9.80 17.00
N HIS A 519 -15.26 -8.49 16.82
CA HIS A 519 -15.81 -7.51 17.76
C HIS A 519 -16.94 -6.68 17.16
N ASN A 520 -16.90 -6.46 15.83
CA ASN A 520 -17.83 -5.60 15.13
C ASN A 520 -18.43 -6.37 13.94
N PRO A 521 -19.76 -6.46 13.84
CA PRO A 521 -20.42 -7.09 12.69
C PRO A 521 -20.40 -6.20 11.44
N ASP A 522 -19.32 -5.46 11.25
CA ASP A 522 -19.16 -4.59 10.10
C ASP A 522 -18.93 -5.43 8.84
N ASP A 523 -19.52 -4.97 7.74
CA ASP A 523 -19.14 -5.47 6.42
C ASP A 523 -17.80 -4.86 5.98
N TRP A 524 -17.18 -5.46 4.97
CA TRP A 524 -15.90 -4.99 4.42
C TRP A 524 -15.93 -3.51 4.05
N LYS A 525 -17.05 -3.02 3.50
CA LYS A 525 -17.19 -1.64 3.07
C LYS A 525 -17.15 -0.66 4.24
N LYS A 526 -17.86 -0.94 5.32
CA LYS A 526 -17.86 -0.13 6.54
C LYS A 526 -16.49 -0.11 7.19
N PHE A 527 -15.83 -1.27 7.28
CA PHE A 527 -14.47 -1.36 7.78
C PHE A 527 -13.49 -0.52 6.98
N GLN A 528 -13.56 -0.56 5.65
CA GLN A 528 -12.69 0.24 4.77
C GLN A 528 -12.89 1.75 4.94
N GLN A 529 -14.09 2.19 5.27
CA GLN A 529 -14.45 3.59 5.45
C GLN A 529 -14.06 4.15 6.82
N ASP A 530 -13.87 3.29 7.82
CA ASP A 530 -13.51 3.69 9.18
C ASP A 530 -11.97 3.57 9.37
N GLU A 531 -11.28 4.71 9.24
CA GLU A 531 -9.83 4.75 9.37
C GLU A 531 -9.35 4.30 10.76
N TYR A 532 -10.05 4.70 11.81
CA TYR A 532 -9.68 4.33 13.17
C TYR A 532 -9.75 2.81 13.37
N LYS A 533 -10.88 2.18 13.04
CA LYS A 533 -11.05 0.72 13.14
C LYS A 533 -10.02 -0.03 12.31
N ARG A 534 -9.80 0.42 11.08
CA ARG A 534 -8.82 -0.18 10.17
C ARG A 534 -7.41 -0.10 10.74
N ARG A 535 -6.94 1.08 11.14
CA ARG A 535 -5.59 1.29 11.69
C ARG A 535 -5.40 0.55 13.02
N SER A 536 -6.37 0.58 13.91
CA SER A 536 -6.33 -0.13 15.18
C SER A 536 -6.21 -1.63 14.98
N SER A 537 -7.02 -2.21 14.09
CA SER A 537 -6.97 -3.64 13.77
C SER A 537 -5.67 -4.04 13.05
N MET A 538 -5.14 -3.18 12.17
CA MET A 538 -3.82 -3.40 11.56
C MET A 538 -2.71 -3.42 12.61
N ALA A 539 -2.77 -2.55 13.62
CA ALA A 539 -1.80 -2.54 14.70
C ALA A 539 -1.82 -3.85 15.52
N VAL A 540 -3.00 -4.44 15.73
CA VAL A 540 -3.13 -5.77 16.38
C VAL A 540 -2.40 -6.84 15.54
N VAL A 541 -2.62 -6.84 14.23
CA VAL A 541 -1.98 -7.81 13.31
C VAL A 541 -0.46 -7.66 13.30
N VAL A 542 0.05 -6.42 13.21
CA VAL A 542 1.49 -6.14 13.26
C VAL A 542 2.09 -6.63 14.59
N HIS A 543 1.36 -6.45 15.69
CA HIS A 543 1.83 -6.85 17.02
C HIS A 543 1.72 -8.36 17.32
N ALA A 544 1.12 -9.16 16.43
CA ALA A 544 0.94 -10.60 16.68
C ALA A 544 2.27 -11.35 16.87
N GLY A 545 3.31 -11.00 16.09
CA GLY A 545 4.67 -11.54 16.26
C GLY A 545 5.28 -11.20 17.61
N TYR A 546 5.04 -10.01 18.14
CA TYR A 546 5.52 -9.56 19.46
C TYR A 546 4.86 -10.32 20.62
N LYS A 547 3.58 -10.69 20.45
CA LYS A 547 2.89 -11.57 21.40
C LYS A 547 3.49 -12.98 21.38
N LEU A 548 3.78 -13.52 20.21
CA LEU A 548 4.43 -14.83 20.10
C LEU A 548 5.85 -14.79 20.69
N PHE A 549 6.60 -13.70 20.51
CA PHE A 549 7.88 -13.50 21.18
C PHE A 549 7.74 -13.56 22.70
N SER A 550 6.76 -12.87 23.28
CA SER A 550 6.53 -12.84 24.72
C SER A 550 6.06 -14.20 25.26
N ALA A 551 5.28 -14.95 24.47
CA ALA A 551 4.77 -16.27 24.88
C ALA A 551 5.81 -17.38 24.73
N ALA A 552 6.55 -17.41 23.63
CA ALA A 552 7.45 -18.49 23.28
C ALA A 552 8.50 -18.05 22.24
N PRO A 553 9.56 -17.33 22.62
CA PRO A 553 10.57 -16.81 21.70
C PRO A 553 11.25 -17.91 20.87
N LYS A 554 11.30 -19.15 21.36
CA LYS A 554 11.86 -20.31 20.67
C LYS A 554 11.09 -20.72 19.41
N LEU A 555 9.85 -20.24 19.23
CA LEU A 555 9.03 -20.47 18.06
C LEU A 555 9.29 -19.46 16.93
N LEU A 556 10.23 -18.56 17.15
CA LEU A 556 10.65 -17.54 16.17
C LEU A 556 12.05 -17.82 15.65
N ASN A 557 12.25 -17.57 14.37
CA ASN A 557 13.56 -17.68 13.74
C ASN A 557 14.46 -16.51 14.22
N PRO A 558 15.61 -16.77 14.81
CA PRO A 558 16.50 -15.73 15.33
C PRO A 558 17.11 -14.82 14.26
N GLU A 559 17.11 -15.24 12.98
CA GLU A 559 17.67 -14.46 11.88
C GLU A 559 16.74 -13.34 11.40
N ASN A 560 15.43 -13.62 11.36
CA ASN A 560 14.45 -12.71 10.75
C ASN A 560 13.20 -12.47 11.62
N GLY A 561 13.12 -13.08 12.80
CA GLY A 561 11.97 -12.95 13.70
C GLY A 561 10.67 -13.59 13.19
N GLN A 562 10.69 -14.28 12.07
CA GLN A 562 9.47 -14.90 11.54
C GLN A 562 9.15 -16.20 12.28
N PRO A 563 7.86 -16.58 12.40
CA PRO A 563 7.48 -17.84 13.00
C PRO A 563 8.12 -19.03 12.27
N CYS A 564 8.70 -19.94 13.05
CA CYS A 564 9.28 -21.19 12.55
C CYS A 564 8.60 -22.44 13.16
N CYS A 565 7.32 -22.31 13.51
CA CYS A 565 6.52 -23.34 14.15
C CYS A 565 5.20 -23.58 13.41
N GLU A 566 4.49 -24.64 13.76
CA GLU A 566 3.13 -24.89 13.29
C GLU A 566 2.12 -24.05 14.07
N GLY A 567 0.95 -23.79 13.46
CA GLY A 567 -0.12 -23.02 14.09
C GLY A 567 -0.62 -23.64 15.43
N THR A 568 -0.59 -24.96 15.55
CA THR A 568 -0.92 -25.70 16.80
C THR A 568 0.04 -25.37 17.92
N GLN A 569 1.34 -25.27 17.64
CA GLN A 569 2.36 -24.91 18.63
C GLN A 569 2.21 -23.46 19.08
N ALA A 570 1.95 -22.55 18.13
CA ALA A 570 1.68 -21.15 18.44
C ALA A 570 0.42 -21.01 19.31
N ARG A 571 -0.68 -21.71 18.98
CA ARG A 571 -1.92 -21.70 19.80
C ARG A 571 -1.68 -22.22 21.22
N ALA A 572 -0.94 -23.32 21.36
CA ALA A 572 -0.60 -23.87 22.69
C ALA A 572 0.23 -22.86 23.51
N ALA A 573 1.19 -22.18 22.90
CA ALA A 573 2.00 -21.16 23.57
C ALA A 573 1.16 -19.97 24.01
N VAL A 574 0.26 -19.48 23.15
CA VAL A 574 -0.66 -18.38 23.44
C VAL A 574 -1.62 -18.77 24.58
N GLN A 575 -2.23 -19.94 24.51
CA GLN A 575 -3.16 -20.40 25.54
C GLN A 575 -2.48 -20.53 26.90
N LYS A 576 -1.24 -21.03 26.94
CA LYS A 576 -0.48 -21.15 28.19
C LYS A 576 -0.18 -19.81 28.84
N ASN A 577 0.02 -18.76 28.04
CA ASN A 577 0.44 -17.42 28.49
C ASN A 577 -0.69 -16.39 28.35
N LYS A 578 -1.94 -16.82 28.32
CA LYS A 578 -3.12 -16.01 27.99
C LYS A 578 -3.22 -14.73 28.86
N ALA A 579 -3.06 -14.85 30.19
CA ALA A 579 -3.15 -13.71 31.08
C ALA A 579 -2.04 -12.65 30.83
N LEU A 580 -0.79 -13.10 30.64
CA LEU A 580 0.33 -12.21 30.28
C LEU A 580 0.07 -11.48 28.97
N LEU A 581 -0.42 -12.19 27.95
CA LEU A 581 -0.64 -11.63 26.65
C LEU A 581 -1.84 -10.67 26.60
N ALA A 582 -2.88 -10.91 27.38
CA ALA A 582 -4.00 -9.98 27.54
C ALA A 582 -3.53 -8.66 28.18
N TRP A 583 -2.75 -8.73 29.25
CA TRP A 583 -2.15 -7.56 29.86
C TRP A 583 -1.24 -6.80 28.89
N GLN A 584 -0.41 -7.51 28.11
CA GLN A 584 0.42 -6.92 27.08
C GLN A 584 -0.41 -6.24 25.98
N GLU A 585 -1.53 -6.85 25.57
CA GLU A 585 -2.43 -6.26 24.59
C GLU A 585 -3.04 -4.96 25.11
N HIS A 586 -3.45 -4.92 26.35
CA HIS A 586 -3.96 -3.70 26.97
C HIS A 586 -2.90 -2.58 26.96
N ARG A 587 -1.66 -2.88 27.33
CA ARG A 587 -0.55 -1.91 27.23
C ARG A 587 -0.30 -1.45 25.80
N ARG A 588 -0.29 -2.38 24.85
CA ARG A 588 -0.14 -2.06 23.42
C ARG A 588 -1.27 -1.15 22.94
N TRP A 589 -2.52 -1.49 23.29
CA TRP A 589 -3.68 -0.70 22.92
C TRP A 589 -3.61 0.72 23.52
N SER A 590 -3.26 0.86 24.77
CA SER A 590 -3.08 2.16 25.43
C SER A 590 -1.99 2.98 24.74
N ALA A 591 -0.82 2.40 24.51
CA ALA A 591 0.28 3.06 23.82
C ALA A 591 -0.11 3.44 22.36
N TYR A 592 -0.83 2.55 21.66
CA TYR A 592 -1.35 2.84 20.32
C TYR A 592 -2.31 4.04 20.35
N THR A 593 -3.26 4.05 21.25
CA THR A 593 -4.27 5.10 21.37
C THR A 593 -3.63 6.45 21.71
N LEU A 594 -2.63 6.47 22.59
CA LEU A 594 -1.81 7.66 22.85
C LEU A 594 -1.04 8.12 21.61
N SER A 595 -0.47 7.17 20.84
CA SER A 595 0.35 7.48 19.66
C SER A 595 -0.44 8.07 18.49
N ILE A 596 -1.76 7.91 18.45
CA ILE A 596 -2.66 8.50 17.44
C ILE A 596 -3.35 9.77 17.91
N GLY A 597 -2.85 10.38 18.99
CA GLY A 597 -3.27 11.70 19.44
C GLY A 597 -4.35 11.71 20.52
N TYR A 598 -4.78 10.56 21.02
CA TYR A 598 -5.67 10.51 22.16
C TYR A 598 -4.89 10.76 23.47
N ARG A 599 -5.59 11.28 24.47
CA ARG A 599 -5.07 11.46 25.82
C ARG A 599 -6.12 11.10 26.87
N CYS A 600 -5.66 10.89 28.08
CA CYS A 600 -6.55 10.77 29.23
C CYS A 600 -7.27 12.12 29.48
N PRO A 601 -8.57 12.11 29.72
CA PRO A 601 -9.26 13.32 30.12
C PRO A 601 -8.78 13.82 31.50
N THR A 602 -8.79 15.13 31.70
CA THR A 602 -8.70 15.73 33.03
C THR A 602 -9.98 15.41 33.82
N ALA A 603 -9.94 15.58 35.15
CA ALA A 603 -11.12 15.37 35.99
C ALA A 603 -12.34 16.21 35.52
N GLN A 604 -12.10 17.45 35.13
CA GLN A 604 -13.12 18.36 34.66
C GLN A 604 -13.70 17.95 33.30
N GLU A 605 -12.83 17.55 32.36
CA GLU A 605 -13.26 17.04 31.04
C GLU A 605 -14.04 15.73 31.18
N LEU A 606 -13.62 14.87 32.11
CA LEU A 606 -14.34 13.65 32.41
C LEU A 606 -15.73 13.95 32.94
N ALA A 607 -15.88 14.87 33.90
CA ALA A 607 -17.17 15.27 34.43
C ALA A 607 -18.09 15.81 33.32
N HIS A 608 -17.59 16.71 32.46
CA HIS A 608 -18.34 17.19 31.31
C HIS A 608 -18.73 16.09 30.31
N TYR A 609 -17.82 15.15 30.07
CA TYR A 609 -18.09 14.00 29.21
C TYR A 609 -19.18 13.11 29.82
N MET A 610 -19.12 12.86 31.12
CA MET A 610 -20.12 12.08 31.84
C MET A 610 -21.50 12.71 31.84
N LEU A 611 -21.58 14.04 31.88
CA LEU A 611 -22.84 14.79 31.83
C LEU A 611 -23.35 15.06 30.39
N ALA A 612 -22.60 14.65 29.37
CA ALA A 612 -23.02 14.84 27.98
C ALA A 612 -24.14 13.86 27.60
N ASP A 613 -24.95 14.28 26.62
CA ASP A 613 -25.98 13.46 25.99
C ASP A 613 -25.39 12.10 25.52
N PRO A 614 -25.92 10.95 25.95
CA PRO A 614 -25.42 9.64 25.57
C PRO A 614 -25.27 9.45 24.05
N ASP A 615 -26.25 9.90 23.28
CA ASP A 615 -26.28 9.76 21.81
C ASP A 615 -25.17 10.55 21.08
N LYS A 616 -24.50 11.46 21.79
CA LYS A 616 -23.46 12.35 21.25
C LYS A 616 -22.06 12.09 21.83
N ARG A 617 -21.92 11.14 22.75
CA ARG A 617 -20.65 10.92 23.47
C ARG A 617 -19.55 10.41 22.58
N ASP A 618 -19.82 9.40 21.80
CA ASP A 618 -18.82 8.79 20.91
C ASP A 618 -18.29 9.82 19.90
N ALA A 619 -19.19 10.60 19.29
CA ALA A 619 -18.79 11.67 18.38
C ALA A 619 -17.96 12.76 19.06
N LYS A 620 -18.27 13.13 20.32
CA LYS A 620 -17.49 14.10 21.10
C LYS A 620 -16.15 13.52 21.53
N GLN A 621 -16.11 12.25 21.91
CA GLN A 621 -14.89 11.54 22.29
C GLN A 621 -13.89 11.49 21.11
N GLU A 622 -14.35 11.11 19.92
CA GLU A 622 -13.53 11.12 18.71
C GLU A 622 -13.03 12.53 18.38
N HIS A 623 -13.92 13.54 18.45
CA HIS A 623 -13.58 14.92 18.12
C HIS A 623 -12.55 15.52 19.11
N LEU A 624 -12.72 15.30 20.40
CA LEU A 624 -11.81 15.82 21.42
C LEU A 624 -10.56 14.98 21.61
N ARG A 625 -10.51 13.81 21.00
CA ARG A 625 -9.45 12.80 21.17
C ARG A 625 -9.17 12.48 22.65
N LEU A 626 -10.23 12.33 23.41
CA LEU A 626 -10.20 11.91 24.81
C LEU A 626 -10.62 10.46 24.93
N HIS A 627 -9.88 9.67 25.67
CA HIS A 627 -10.28 8.30 25.96
C HIS A 627 -10.25 8.03 27.46
N PRO A 628 -11.41 7.77 28.09
CA PRO A 628 -11.50 7.60 29.54
C PRO A 628 -10.68 6.42 30.09
N CYS A 629 -10.44 5.40 29.27
CA CYS A 629 -9.68 4.21 29.67
C CYS A 629 -8.15 4.40 29.63
N LEU A 630 -7.63 5.54 29.17
CA LEU A 630 -6.20 5.87 29.20
C LEU A 630 -5.81 6.35 30.59
N VAL A 631 -5.99 5.52 31.60
CA VAL A 631 -5.56 5.84 32.96
C VAL A 631 -4.08 5.54 33.11
N ASP A 632 -3.41 6.40 33.85
CA ASP A 632 -1.99 6.38 34.15
C ASP A 632 -1.63 5.11 34.96
N SER A 633 -1.36 4.01 34.29
CA SER A 633 -0.80 2.82 34.91
C SER A 633 0.71 2.98 35.05
N ARG A 634 1.15 3.64 36.12
CA ARG A 634 2.57 3.82 36.40
C ARG A 634 3.26 2.46 36.58
N PRO A 635 4.35 2.18 35.84
CA PRO A 635 5.14 0.98 36.06
C PRO A 635 5.69 1.00 37.50
N GLY A 636 5.34 0.01 38.30
CA GLY A 636 5.82 -0.18 39.67
C GLY A 636 4.84 0.11 40.79
N GLU A 637 3.87 0.99 40.62
CA GLU A 637 2.86 1.31 41.63
C GLU A 637 1.45 0.91 41.17
N GLY A 638 1.18 -0.37 40.98
CA GLY A 638 -0.14 -0.84 40.59
C GLY A 638 -0.21 -1.48 39.22
N ALA A 639 0.92 -1.88 38.64
CA ALA A 639 0.93 -2.71 37.44
C ALA A 639 0.17 -4.02 37.73
N ILE A 640 -0.87 -4.30 36.96
CA ILE A 640 -1.65 -5.54 37.08
C ILE A 640 -0.71 -6.69 36.70
N ARG A 641 -0.48 -7.57 37.65
CA ARG A 641 0.37 -8.75 37.42
C ARG A 641 -0.41 -9.83 36.65
N PRO A 642 0.27 -10.73 35.96
CA PRO A 642 -0.39 -11.86 35.26
C PRO A 642 -1.27 -12.70 36.20
N GLU A 643 -0.86 -12.83 37.45
CA GLU A 643 -1.64 -13.57 38.47
C GLU A 643 -2.95 -12.85 38.84
N ASP A 644 -2.92 -11.53 38.81
CA ASP A 644 -4.12 -10.72 39.12
C ASP A 644 -5.14 -10.81 37.99
N TRP A 645 -4.71 -10.88 36.74
CA TRP A 645 -5.58 -11.17 35.61
C TRP A 645 -6.22 -12.55 35.70
N ALA A 646 -5.41 -13.57 36.02
CA ALA A 646 -5.91 -14.94 36.21
C ALA A 646 -6.88 -15.07 37.37
N ALA A 647 -6.70 -14.29 38.45
CA ALA A 647 -7.62 -14.23 39.55
C ALA A 647 -8.95 -13.57 39.18
N ALA A 648 -8.89 -12.49 38.43
CA ALA A 648 -10.07 -11.76 37.95
C ALA A 648 -10.96 -12.58 36.99
N GLU A 649 -10.39 -13.55 36.26
CA GLU A 649 -11.16 -14.46 35.39
C GLU A 649 -12.14 -15.36 36.14
N ARG A 650 -11.92 -15.57 37.44
CA ARG A 650 -12.66 -16.52 38.21
C ARG A 650 -13.88 -15.94 38.93
N GLU A 651 -14.05 -14.62 38.86
CA GLU A 651 -15.12 -13.92 39.57
C GLU A 651 -16.16 -13.36 38.60
N ASP A 652 -17.43 -13.59 38.90
CA ASP A 652 -18.56 -13.06 38.14
C ASP A 652 -18.83 -11.61 38.56
N PHE A 653 -18.85 -10.70 37.60
CA PHE A 653 -19.01 -9.26 37.82
C PHE A 653 -20.42 -8.74 37.50
N ASP A 654 -21.42 -9.59 37.50
CA ASP A 654 -22.80 -9.24 37.15
C ASP A 654 -23.53 -8.36 38.16
N ASP A 655 -22.89 -8.04 39.29
CA ASP A 655 -23.51 -7.21 40.33
C ASP A 655 -23.30 -5.71 40.08
N LEU A 656 -24.13 -5.14 39.17
CA LEU A 656 -24.13 -3.72 38.81
C LEU A 656 -24.46 -2.78 40.00
N ASP A 657 -25.26 -3.20 40.99
CA ASP A 657 -25.59 -2.39 42.17
C ASP A 657 -24.34 -2.13 43.02
N ASN A 658 -23.56 -3.18 43.22
CA ASN A 658 -22.30 -3.09 43.93
C ASN A 658 -21.27 -2.23 43.16
N PHE A 659 -21.32 -2.29 41.84
CA PHE A 659 -20.50 -1.45 40.99
C PHE A 659 -20.83 0.05 41.10
N SER A 660 -22.11 0.42 41.16
CA SER A 660 -22.55 1.82 41.31
C SER A 660 -21.97 2.48 42.56
N LEU A 661 -22.06 1.80 43.70
CA LEU A 661 -21.49 2.28 44.95
C LEU A 661 -20.00 2.46 44.93
N LYS A 662 -19.28 1.50 44.33
CA LYS A 662 -17.83 1.53 44.17
C LYS A 662 -17.39 2.61 43.22
N PHE A 663 -18.14 2.84 42.15
CA PHE A 663 -17.89 3.89 41.19
C PHE A 663 -17.96 5.29 41.81
N HIS A 664 -18.99 5.60 42.57
CA HIS A 664 -19.10 6.87 43.28
C HIS A 664 -17.93 7.09 44.25
N HIS A 665 -17.53 6.03 44.94
CA HIS A 665 -16.42 6.09 45.87
C HIS A 665 -15.09 6.35 45.16
N LEU A 666 -14.85 5.70 44.00
CA LEU A 666 -13.67 5.91 43.18
C LEU A 666 -13.59 7.33 42.61
N LEU A 667 -14.70 7.84 42.06
CA LEU A 667 -14.76 9.23 41.61
C LEU A 667 -14.39 10.22 42.72
N ARG A 668 -14.97 10.04 43.90
CA ARG A 668 -14.71 10.91 45.07
C ARG A 668 -13.24 10.90 45.49
N CYS A 669 -12.59 9.74 45.44
CA CYS A 669 -11.22 9.61 45.93
C CYS A 669 -10.17 9.94 44.88
N LYS A 670 -10.40 9.58 43.61
CA LYS A 670 -9.45 9.74 42.52
C LYS A 670 -9.60 11.02 41.76
N LEU A 671 -10.83 11.52 41.65
CA LEU A 671 -11.20 12.67 40.83
C LEU A 671 -12.07 13.63 41.68
N PRO A 672 -11.52 14.21 42.75
CA PRO A 672 -12.31 15.02 43.70
C PRO A 672 -12.97 16.24 43.04
N ASP A 673 -12.33 16.85 42.05
CA ASP A 673 -12.89 17.98 41.33
C ASP A 673 -14.07 17.55 40.46
N ALA A 674 -13.95 16.45 39.74
CA ALA A 674 -15.06 15.85 38.98
C ALA A 674 -16.19 15.41 39.88
N TRP A 675 -15.89 14.86 41.06
CA TRP A 675 -16.89 14.52 42.06
C TRP A 675 -17.62 15.76 42.56
N ALA A 676 -16.91 16.83 42.91
CA ALA A 676 -17.52 18.09 43.36
C ALA A 676 -18.45 18.70 42.32
N GLU A 677 -18.10 18.66 41.05
CA GLU A 677 -18.95 19.12 39.98
C GLU A 677 -20.20 18.25 39.81
N LEU A 678 -20.04 16.92 39.86
CA LEU A 678 -21.15 15.97 39.81
C LEU A 678 -22.08 16.13 41.06
N GLU A 679 -21.51 16.35 42.23
CA GLU A 679 -22.26 16.56 43.44
C GLU A 679 -23.06 17.87 43.43
N ALA A 680 -22.50 18.94 42.86
CA ALA A 680 -23.20 20.20 42.66
C ALA A 680 -24.40 20.09 41.70
N ARG A 681 -24.38 19.10 40.81
CA ARG A 681 -25.43 18.80 39.82
C ARG A 681 -26.10 17.44 40.11
N ARG A 682 -26.24 17.08 41.38
CA ARG A 682 -26.57 15.73 41.83
C ARG A 682 -27.78 15.08 41.15
N ALA A 683 -28.88 15.79 40.98
CA ALA A 683 -30.09 15.24 40.36
C ALA A 683 -29.88 14.88 38.88
N GLU A 684 -29.05 15.65 38.17
CA GLU A 684 -28.69 15.40 36.80
C GLU A 684 -27.63 14.28 36.70
N ALA A 685 -26.65 14.28 37.61
CA ALA A 685 -25.61 13.27 37.67
C ALA A 685 -26.18 11.90 37.99
N ASP A 686 -27.11 11.78 38.97
CA ASP A 686 -27.75 10.53 39.35
C ASP A 686 -28.54 9.94 38.18
N ASN A 687 -29.23 10.76 37.39
CA ASN A 687 -29.94 10.30 36.19
C ASN A 687 -29.00 9.82 35.10
N VAL A 688 -27.94 10.57 34.82
CA VAL A 688 -26.93 10.21 33.79
C VAL A 688 -26.15 8.96 34.20
N ILE A 689 -25.70 8.89 35.45
CA ILE A 689 -24.99 7.74 35.97
C ILE A 689 -25.92 6.49 36.01
N GLY A 690 -27.18 6.65 36.35
CA GLY A 690 -28.17 5.58 36.29
C GLY A 690 -28.36 5.04 34.87
N GLN A 691 -28.43 5.91 33.87
CA GLN A 691 -28.49 5.48 32.47
C GLN A 691 -27.24 4.75 32.03
N TRP A 692 -26.07 5.15 32.48
CA TRP A 692 -24.81 4.47 32.13
C TRP A 692 -24.66 3.11 32.79
N LEU A 693 -25.08 2.98 34.03
CA LEU A 693 -24.93 1.73 34.80
C LEU A 693 -26.03 0.72 34.46
N TYR A 694 -27.24 1.19 34.14
CA TYR A 694 -28.43 0.34 33.99
C TYR A 694 -29.09 0.48 32.61
N GLY A 695 -28.61 1.38 31.76
CA GLY A 695 -29.11 1.55 30.38
C GLY A 695 -28.59 0.48 29.43
N PRO A 696 -29.04 0.49 28.16
CA PRO A 696 -28.67 -0.52 27.19
C PRO A 696 -27.16 -0.56 26.85
N GLU A 697 -26.40 0.50 27.18
CA GLU A 697 -24.94 0.61 27.00
C GLU A 697 -24.16 0.37 28.30
N ALA A 698 -24.81 -0.11 29.34
CA ALA A 698 -24.22 -0.27 30.68
C ALA A 698 -22.93 -1.11 30.67
N GLY A 699 -22.86 -2.16 29.85
CA GLY A 699 -21.68 -3.02 29.76
C GLY A 699 -20.44 -2.30 29.26
N ALA A 700 -20.55 -1.54 28.18
CA ALA A 700 -19.44 -0.77 27.61
C ALA A 700 -18.94 0.30 28.58
N TRP A 701 -19.84 1.01 29.24
CA TRP A 701 -19.50 2.03 30.24
C TRP A 701 -18.86 1.45 31.50
N ALA A 702 -19.39 0.35 32.01
CA ALA A 702 -18.79 -0.36 33.11
C ALA A 702 -17.36 -0.79 32.79
N GLY A 703 -17.09 -1.25 31.57
CA GLY A 703 -15.76 -1.55 31.10
C GLY A 703 -14.83 -0.32 31.12
N CYS A 704 -15.26 0.80 30.52
CA CYS A 704 -14.51 2.04 30.52
C CYS A 704 -14.16 2.57 31.89
N VAL A 705 -15.13 2.55 32.82
CA VAL A 705 -14.92 3.02 34.19
C VAL A 705 -13.98 2.08 34.96
N ARG A 706 -14.07 0.79 34.76
CA ARG A 706 -13.13 -0.19 35.35
C ARG A 706 -11.71 0.07 34.90
N ASP A 707 -11.51 0.37 33.62
CA ASP A 707 -10.21 0.69 33.05
C ASP A 707 -9.63 1.99 33.60
N MET A 708 -10.46 3.02 33.73
CA MET A 708 -10.03 4.30 34.28
C MET A 708 -9.40 4.16 35.69
N TYR A 709 -9.87 3.22 36.47
CA TYR A 709 -9.44 3.02 37.85
C TYR A 709 -8.59 1.76 38.03
N GLY A 710 -7.99 1.26 36.99
CA GLY A 710 -7.27 0.00 36.88
C GLY A 710 -6.05 -0.21 37.78
N CYS A 711 -5.96 0.51 38.90
CA CYS A 711 -4.89 0.37 39.87
C CYS A 711 -5.39 -0.37 41.12
N ARG A 712 -5.15 -1.67 41.18
CA ARG A 712 -5.50 -2.50 42.35
C ARG A 712 -4.90 -1.95 43.64
N ALA A 713 -3.64 -1.58 43.66
CA ALA A 713 -2.98 -1.05 44.86
C ALA A 713 -3.62 0.24 45.39
N GLU A 714 -4.08 1.10 44.49
CA GLU A 714 -4.78 2.33 44.86
C GLU A 714 -6.17 2.06 45.42
N LEU A 715 -6.87 1.06 44.88
CA LEU A 715 -8.18 0.62 45.41
C LEU A 715 -8.03 -0.01 46.80
N GLU A 716 -6.99 -0.78 47.03
CA GLU A 716 -6.64 -1.34 48.34
C GLU A 716 -6.29 -0.22 49.34
N GLN A 717 -5.53 0.82 48.93
CA GLN A 717 -5.24 2.00 49.75
C GLN A 717 -6.51 2.79 50.14
N LEU A 718 -7.52 2.79 49.25
CA LEU A 718 -8.81 3.42 49.50
C LEU A 718 -9.70 2.60 50.44
N GLY A 719 -9.22 1.48 50.97
CA GLY A 719 -9.98 0.60 51.86
C GLY A 719 -11.13 -0.14 51.18
N LEU A 720 -11.07 -0.25 49.85
CA LEU A 720 -12.05 -1.00 49.08
C LEU A 720 -11.75 -2.50 49.20
N SER A 721 -12.81 -3.30 49.19
CA SER A 721 -12.69 -4.74 49.30
C SER A 721 -11.91 -5.34 48.11
N ARG A 722 -11.47 -6.60 48.26
CA ARG A 722 -10.86 -7.37 47.19
C ARG A 722 -11.70 -7.34 45.89
N ASP A 723 -13.02 -7.41 46.05
CA ASP A 723 -13.95 -7.33 44.91
C ASP A 723 -13.89 -5.98 44.18
N ALA A 724 -13.73 -4.88 44.93
CA ALA A 724 -13.56 -3.56 44.33
C ALA A 724 -12.22 -3.41 43.58
N ALA A 725 -11.14 -4.02 44.13
CA ALA A 725 -9.87 -4.09 43.43
C ALA A 725 -9.99 -4.90 42.12
N MET A 726 -10.83 -5.93 42.11
CA MET A 726 -11.10 -6.74 40.93
C MET A 726 -11.99 -6.05 39.89
N LEU A 727 -12.85 -5.12 40.28
CA LEU A 727 -13.60 -4.25 39.38
C LEU A 727 -12.69 -3.31 38.59
N ALA A 728 -11.50 -3.03 39.11
CA ALA A 728 -10.50 -2.26 38.39
C ALA A 728 -9.84 -3.02 37.22
N VAL A 729 -10.01 -4.35 37.15
CA VAL A 729 -9.54 -5.15 36.03
C VAL A 729 -10.61 -5.10 34.93
N PRO A 730 -10.27 -4.58 33.73
CA PRO A 730 -11.24 -4.42 32.66
C PRO A 730 -11.75 -5.75 32.16
N THR A 731 -13.01 -6.09 32.46
CA THR A 731 -13.60 -7.37 32.05
C THR A 731 -13.92 -7.40 30.57
N ASP A 732 -14.45 -6.32 30.00
CA ASP A 732 -14.80 -6.26 28.59
C ASP A 732 -13.55 -6.26 27.71
N PHE A 733 -12.54 -5.45 28.04
CA PHE A 733 -11.25 -5.48 27.34
C PHE A 733 -10.56 -6.82 27.51
N LYS A 734 -10.62 -7.42 28.68
CA LYS A 734 -10.09 -8.75 28.95
C LYS A 734 -10.73 -9.81 28.04
N GLN A 735 -12.04 -9.79 27.85
CA GLN A 735 -12.72 -10.70 26.95
C GLN A 735 -12.27 -10.48 25.51
N TRP A 736 -12.22 -9.24 25.03
CA TRP A 736 -11.73 -8.91 23.70
C TRP A 736 -10.27 -9.29 23.51
N ASP A 737 -9.42 -8.98 24.46
CA ASP A 737 -8.00 -9.35 24.41
C ASP A 737 -7.83 -10.87 24.35
N TYR A 738 -8.64 -11.63 25.08
CA TYR A 738 -8.61 -13.08 25.04
C TYR A 738 -9.14 -13.67 23.75
N GLU A 739 -10.20 -13.14 23.21
CA GLU A 739 -10.75 -13.56 21.92
C GLU A 739 -9.74 -13.31 20.80
N MET A 740 -9.09 -12.14 20.78
CA MET A 740 -8.03 -11.84 19.82
C MET A 740 -6.82 -12.77 19.93
N LEU A 741 -6.49 -13.26 21.12
CA LEU A 741 -5.38 -14.18 21.28
C LEU A 741 -5.63 -15.52 20.61
N SER A 742 -6.86 -15.98 20.51
CA SER A 742 -7.20 -17.26 19.88
C SER A 742 -6.89 -17.31 18.38
N VAL A 743 -6.85 -16.15 17.72
CA VAL A 743 -6.63 -16.01 16.27
C VAL A 743 -5.20 -15.56 15.91
N ILE A 744 -4.30 -15.40 16.88
CA ILE A 744 -2.88 -15.01 16.62
C ILE A 744 -2.19 -15.91 15.57
N PRO A 745 -2.33 -17.24 15.57
CA PRO A 745 -1.71 -18.07 14.54
C PRO A 745 -2.17 -17.74 13.12
N GLU A 746 -3.41 -17.32 12.96
CA GLU A 746 -3.98 -16.90 11.67
C GLU A 746 -3.41 -15.55 11.24
N TYR A 747 -3.22 -14.61 12.17
CA TYR A 747 -2.58 -13.31 11.90
C TYR A 747 -1.12 -13.45 11.50
N LEU A 748 -0.44 -14.46 12.01
CA LEU A 748 0.93 -14.78 11.61
C LEU A 748 1.01 -15.50 10.24
N GLY A 749 -0.13 -15.75 9.58
CA GLY A 749 -0.19 -16.45 8.29
C GLY A 749 -0.09 -17.97 8.41
N MET A 750 -0.24 -18.50 9.61
CA MET A 750 -0.26 -19.95 9.85
C MET A 750 -1.68 -20.45 9.53
N ARG A 751 -1.82 -21.32 8.53
CA ARG A 751 -3.12 -21.92 8.20
C ARG A 751 -3.63 -22.74 9.38
N PRO A 752 -4.93 -22.62 9.75
CA PRO A 752 -5.52 -23.58 10.68
C PRO A 752 -5.39 -24.97 10.07
N GLN A 753 -4.92 -25.93 10.84
CA GLN A 753 -5.09 -27.33 10.42
C GLN A 753 -6.59 -27.54 10.29
N LYS A 754 -7.07 -27.95 9.11
CA LYS A 754 -8.41 -28.46 8.99
C LYS A 754 -8.54 -29.58 10.01
N GLU A 755 -9.46 -29.41 10.96
CA GLU A 755 -9.85 -30.48 11.84
C GLU A 755 -10.24 -31.68 10.96
N SER A 756 -9.39 -32.70 11.00
CA SER A 756 -9.55 -33.94 10.24
C SER A 756 -10.64 -34.81 10.84
#